data_826e7a7b8cba43ba00a0dfea069d2078
#
_entry.id   826e7a7b8cba43ba00a0dfea069d2078
#
_cell.length_a   1.000
_cell.length_b   1.000
_cell.length_c   1.000
_cell.angle_alpha   90.00
_cell.angle_beta   90.00
_cell.angle_gamma   90.00
#
_symmetry.space_group_name_H-M   'P 1'
#
loop_
_entity.id
_entity.type
_entity.pdbx_description
1 polymer ?
#
loop_
_entity_poly.entity_id
_entity_poly.type
_entity_poly.pdbx_seq_one_letter_code
_entity_poly.pdbx_strand_id
1 'polypeptide(L)'
;MQSTNLKELTFRGMFLGALITVLFTASNVYLGLKVGMTFASSIPAAVISMAVLKFFKDSSILENNMVQTQASSAGTLSSVIFVLPGLLMMGYWQDFPFWQTMLICAAGGTLGVLFTIPLRRAMVVNSDLPYPEGVAAAEILKAGNNSDADSGVKDIAYGGIFASVVAFLTNGLRLMADGASAWFTGPGGKAIFQLPMGFSLALLGAGYLIGIVGGIAMLLGTIFAWGLAVPFFTMSGDMPTDGTIVSYAMSMWKTKVRFIGVGTIGIAAIWTLLILMKPMVQGMVHSFRMLKGTQGESEHRIDIDLSPKTIIYILIAAVALIVISLHHFIAAAPVSPELALLLVVVCTFLAVFIGFFVAAASGYMAGLVGSSSSPISGIGIISVIVISLVLVSIGNASGLFETADGQKFLTALTLFTASIVLTTATISNDNLQDLKTGLLVEATPWRQQVALIIGCFVGALVIAPVLEILYHAYGFTGALPRPDMDPSQALSAPQATLMTTISQGIFSNKLEWTYILTGVGLGAVLIIIDSFLKKMSNKAFALPVLAVGIGIYLPPSINMPVVIGAFLAWLINRHITKYAARSGDKDVNKRAERFGTLFAAGLIVGESLMGVVLAFIIAASVTSGGSEAPLALNLENWDTIGEVLGLVVFIAGVTIFTLRVLRAKKSA
;
A
#
# COMPACT_ATOMS: atom_id res chain seq x y z
N MET A 1 -43.09 -11.36 11.13
CA MET A 1 -41.68 -11.16 10.79
C MET A 1 -41.04 -10.47 11.98
N GLN A 2 -40.23 -11.19 12.74
CA GLN A 2 -39.58 -10.65 13.93
C GLN A 2 -38.51 -9.67 13.48
N SER A 3 -38.68 -8.39 13.77
CA SER A 3 -37.60 -7.41 13.77
C SER A 3 -36.69 -7.77 14.94
N THR A 4 -35.80 -8.71 14.73
CA THR A 4 -34.70 -8.95 15.66
C THR A 4 -33.89 -7.67 15.68
N ASN A 5 -33.82 -7.04 16.83
CA ASN A 5 -33.05 -5.83 17.11
C ASN A 5 -31.55 -6.22 17.11
N LEU A 6 -31.04 -6.61 15.93
CA LEU A 6 -29.67 -7.06 15.74
C LEU A 6 -28.74 -5.88 15.97
N LYS A 7 -27.82 -6.02 16.90
CA LYS A 7 -26.77 -5.04 17.17
C LYS A 7 -25.79 -5.00 16.01
N GLU A 8 -25.66 -3.85 15.36
CA GLU A 8 -24.73 -3.63 14.25
C GLU A 8 -23.67 -2.60 14.66
N LEU A 9 -24.03 -1.32 14.67
CA LEU A 9 -23.14 -0.23 15.03
C LEU A 9 -23.18 -0.02 16.54
N THR A 10 -22.24 -0.59 17.28
CA THR A 10 -22.16 -0.50 18.74
C THR A 10 -20.93 0.29 19.17
N PHE A 11 -20.99 0.93 20.34
CA PHE A 11 -19.83 1.67 20.86
C PHE A 11 -18.60 0.75 21.07
N ARG A 12 -18.81 -0.45 21.66
CA ARG A 12 -17.72 -1.43 21.86
C ARG A 12 -17.12 -1.91 20.54
N GLY A 13 -17.97 -2.14 19.51
CA GLY A 13 -17.53 -2.51 18.18
C GLY A 13 -16.70 -1.41 17.55
N MET A 14 -17.15 -0.16 17.62
CA MET A 14 -16.43 0.99 17.09
C MET A 14 -15.13 1.26 17.84
N PHE A 15 -15.09 1.07 19.13
CA PHE A 15 -13.85 1.17 19.92
C PHE A 15 -12.84 0.08 19.51
N LEU A 16 -13.29 -1.18 19.42
CA LEU A 16 -12.43 -2.27 18.92
C LEU A 16 -11.94 -2.02 17.49
N GLY A 17 -12.84 -1.57 16.61
CA GLY A 17 -12.50 -1.19 15.24
C GLY A 17 -11.46 -0.08 15.20
N ALA A 18 -11.57 0.92 16.09
CA ALA A 18 -10.57 1.99 16.20
C ALA A 18 -9.19 1.45 16.62
N LEU A 19 -9.12 0.58 17.60
CA LEU A 19 -7.86 -0.05 18.03
C LEU A 19 -7.21 -0.85 16.89
N ILE A 20 -8.00 -1.64 16.17
CA ILE A 20 -7.51 -2.42 15.02
C ILE A 20 -7.06 -1.47 13.91
N THR A 21 -7.80 -0.39 13.65
CA THR A 21 -7.43 0.63 12.67
C THR A 21 -6.08 1.26 13.00
N VAL A 22 -5.84 1.63 14.25
CA VAL A 22 -4.55 2.20 14.70
C VAL A 22 -3.40 1.25 14.41
N LEU A 23 -3.53 -0.02 14.80
CA LEU A 23 -2.49 -1.04 14.63
C LEU A 23 -2.19 -1.29 13.15
N PHE A 24 -3.22 -1.50 12.35
CA PHE A 24 -3.03 -1.79 10.93
C PHE A 24 -2.63 -0.56 10.11
N THR A 25 -3.06 0.65 10.49
CA THR A 25 -2.58 1.89 9.84
C THR A 25 -1.09 2.06 10.06
N ALA A 26 -0.59 1.95 11.29
CA ALA A 26 0.83 2.03 11.60
C ALA A 26 1.65 0.98 10.84
N SER A 27 1.16 -0.26 10.81
CA SER A 27 1.78 -1.36 10.07
C SER A 27 1.83 -1.10 8.56
N ASN A 28 0.73 -0.65 7.96
CA ASN A 28 0.66 -0.38 6.53
C ASN A 28 1.50 0.83 6.11
N VAL A 29 1.59 1.87 6.95
CA VAL A 29 2.46 3.03 6.70
C VAL A 29 3.92 2.58 6.63
N TYR A 30 4.39 1.79 7.59
CA TYR A 30 5.76 1.26 7.58
C TYR A 30 6.03 0.37 6.36
N LEU A 31 5.18 -0.62 6.13
CA LEU A 31 5.32 -1.54 5.00
C LEU A 31 5.29 -0.80 3.66
N GLY A 32 4.35 0.11 3.49
CA GLY A 32 4.19 0.86 2.24
C GLY A 32 5.37 1.79 1.95
N LEU A 33 5.99 2.39 2.96
CA LEU A 33 7.23 3.15 2.81
C LEU A 33 8.42 2.24 2.49
N LYS A 34 8.44 1.03 3.03
CA LYS A 34 9.53 0.07 2.80
C LYS A 34 9.48 -0.54 1.39
N VAL A 35 8.28 -0.93 0.91
CA VAL A 35 8.11 -1.74 -0.31
C VAL A 35 7.22 -1.08 -1.38
N GLY A 36 6.48 -0.04 -1.06
CA GLY A 36 5.53 0.60 -1.99
C GLY A 36 4.21 -0.15 -2.16
N MET A 37 3.85 -0.99 -1.19
CA MET A 37 2.60 -1.74 -1.17
C MET A 37 1.96 -1.70 0.21
N THR A 38 0.63 -1.77 0.27
CA THR A 38 -0.14 -1.97 1.49
C THR A 38 -0.87 -3.30 1.41
N PHE A 39 -1.27 -3.86 2.55
CA PHE A 39 -2.06 -5.08 2.59
C PHE A 39 -3.49 -4.81 3.05
N ALA A 40 -4.43 -5.60 2.54
CA ALA A 40 -5.83 -5.51 2.94
C ALA A 40 -6.01 -5.93 4.39
N SER A 41 -6.56 -5.04 5.21
CA SER A 41 -6.76 -5.27 6.64
C SER A 41 -8.13 -5.87 6.98
N SER A 42 -9.06 -5.97 6.03
CA SER A 42 -10.44 -6.42 6.23
C SER A 42 -10.54 -7.85 6.80
N ILE A 43 -9.84 -8.80 6.20
CA ILE A 43 -9.87 -10.21 6.64
C ILE A 43 -9.25 -10.40 8.03
N PRO A 44 -8.02 -9.95 8.32
CA PRO A 44 -7.46 -10.02 9.66
C PRO A 44 -8.32 -9.30 10.70
N ALA A 45 -8.91 -8.15 10.37
CA ALA A 45 -9.78 -7.41 11.26
C ALA A 45 -11.07 -8.19 11.60
N ALA A 46 -11.69 -8.85 10.61
CA ALA A 46 -12.84 -9.71 10.84
C ALA A 46 -12.53 -10.83 11.83
N VAL A 47 -11.38 -11.51 11.66
CA VAL A 47 -10.96 -12.61 12.53
C VAL A 47 -10.69 -12.12 13.96
N ILE A 48 -9.97 -11.01 14.13
CA ILE A 48 -9.71 -10.41 15.44
C ILE A 48 -11.01 -9.98 16.12
N SER A 49 -11.91 -9.33 15.35
CA SER A 49 -13.21 -8.90 15.85
C SER A 49 -14.02 -10.06 16.39
N MET A 50 -14.15 -11.14 15.64
CA MET A 50 -14.89 -12.33 16.06
C MET A 50 -14.31 -12.95 17.33
N ALA A 51 -12.99 -13.00 17.46
CA ALA A 51 -12.35 -13.56 18.64
C ALA A 51 -12.54 -12.71 19.90
N VAL A 52 -12.54 -11.38 19.75
CA VAL A 52 -12.74 -10.46 20.88
C VAL A 52 -14.21 -10.37 21.25
N LEU A 53 -15.09 -10.18 20.25
CA LEU A 53 -16.52 -9.97 20.52
C LEU A 53 -17.24 -11.24 20.98
N LYS A 54 -16.71 -12.44 20.75
CA LYS A 54 -17.29 -13.68 21.28
C LYS A 54 -17.41 -13.73 22.82
N PHE A 55 -16.59 -12.95 23.52
CA PHE A 55 -16.71 -12.83 25.00
C PHE A 55 -17.99 -12.12 25.45
N PHE A 56 -18.69 -11.48 24.52
CA PHE A 56 -19.95 -10.79 24.76
C PHE A 56 -21.11 -11.65 24.23
N LYS A 57 -22.04 -12.05 25.11
CA LYS A 57 -23.15 -12.97 24.79
C LYS A 57 -24.10 -12.46 23.71
N ASP A 58 -24.13 -11.15 23.48
CA ASP A 58 -25.01 -10.45 22.54
C ASP A 58 -24.29 -9.97 21.28
N SER A 59 -23.08 -10.49 21.01
CA SER A 59 -22.36 -10.19 19.78
C SER A 59 -23.05 -10.81 18.56
N SER A 60 -22.98 -10.11 17.44
CA SER A 60 -23.58 -10.56 16.20
C SER A 60 -22.59 -10.52 15.04
N ILE A 61 -22.88 -11.29 13.98
CA ILE A 61 -22.11 -11.23 12.74
C ILE A 61 -22.09 -9.80 12.15
N LEU A 62 -23.19 -9.06 12.35
CA LEU A 62 -23.33 -7.69 11.86
C LEU A 62 -22.42 -6.71 12.62
N GLU A 63 -22.29 -6.89 13.94
CA GLU A 63 -21.36 -6.11 14.75
C GLU A 63 -19.91 -6.38 14.33
N ASN A 64 -19.54 -7.63 14.09
CA ASN A 64 -18.23 -8.01 13.55
C ASN A 64 -17.96 -7.41 12.16
N ASN A 65 -18.99 -7.37 11.30
CA ASN A 65 -18.88 -6.72 10.01
C ASN A 65 -18.63 -5.21 10.12
N MET A 66 -19.28 -4.51 11.08
CA MET A 66 -19.01 -3.09 11.32
C MET A 66 -17.57 -2.83 11.77
N VAL A 67 -17.03 -3.69 12.66
CA VAL A 67 -15.62 -3.61 13.08
C VAL A 67 -14.67 -3.84 11.90
N GLN A 68 -14.95 -4.86 11.09
CA GLN A 68 -14.19 -5.17 9.89
C GLN A 68 -14.21 -3.99 8.91
N THR A 69 -15.39 -3.42 8.63
CA THR A 69 -15.54 -2.27 7.73
C THR A 69 -14.79 -1.04 8.26
N GLN A 70 -14.86 -0.74 9.55
CA GLN A 70 -14.10 0.37 10.13
C GLN A 70 -12.59 0.15 9.97
N ALA A 71 -12.11 -1.04 10.27
CA ALA A 71 -10.69 -1.37 10.27
C ALA A 71 -10.12 -1.56 8.86
N SER A 72 -10.95 -1.81 7.84
CA SER A 72 -10.50 -1.93 6.45
C SER A 72 -9.84 -0.64 5.95
N SER A 73 -10.32 0.53 6.43
CA SER A 73 -9.73 1.83 6.10
C SER A 73 -8.23 1.91 6.36
N ALA A 74 -7.71 1.13 7.31
CA ALA A 74 -6.30 1.15 7.67
C ALA A 74 -5.37 0.76 6.50
N GLY A 75 -5.75 -0.24 5.72
CA GLY A 75 -4.98 -0.69 4.57
C GLY A 75 -4.99 0.32 3.42
N THR A 76 -6.13 0.92 3.18
CA THR A 76 -6.35 1.78 2.00
C THR A 76 -6.03 3.24 2.25
N LEU A 77 -6.42 3.83 3.38
CA LEU A 77 -6.08 5.22 3.71
C LEU A 77 -4.56 5.41 3.83
N SER A 78 -3.85 4.40 4.30
CA SER A 78 -2.39 4.42 4.39
C SER A 78 -1.70 4.65 3.04
N SER A 79 -2.38 4.43 1.91
CA SER A 79 -1.82 4.68 0.57
C SER A 79 -1.53 6.15 0.28
N VAL A 80 -1.94 7.10 1.12
CA VAL A 80 -1.50 8.51 1.06
C VAL A 80 0.03 8.64 1.09
N ILE A 81 0.73 7.67 1.71
CA ILE A 81 2.20 7.59 1.73
C ILE A 81 2.81 7.37 0.33
N PHE A 82 2.01 7.04 -0.66
CA PHE A 82 2.46 6.95 -2.05
C PHE A 82 2.69 8.30 -2.72
N VAL A 83 2.23 9.39 -2.10
CA VAL A 83 2.37 10.74 -2.63
C VAL A 83 2.93 11.70 -1.58
N LEU A 84 2.36 11.73 -0.38
CA LEU A 84 2.63 12.75 0.64
C LEU A 84 4.11 12.85 1.07
N PRO A 85 4.88 11.76 1.25
CA PRO A 85 6.31 11.84 1.57
C PRO A 85 7.12 12.60 0.53
N GLY A 86 6.63 12.71 -0.70
CA GLY A 86 7.25 13.50 -1.75
C GLY A 86 7.48 14.96 -1.37
N LEU A 87 6.63 15.54 -0.52
CA LEU A 87 6.79 16.92 -0.03
C LEU A 87 8.06 17.09 0.83
N LEU A 88 8.42 16.09 1.60
CA LEU A 88 9.69 16.04 2.34
C LEU A 88 10.87 15.72 1.41
N MET A 89 10.70 14.77 0.49
CA MET A 89 11.74 14.33 -0.43
C MET A 89 12.20 15.44 -1.36
N MET A 90 11.31 16.37 -1.71
CA MET A 90 11.67 17.58 -2.49
C MET A 90 12.11 18.76 -1.61
N GLY A 91 12.14 18.59 -0.30
CA GLY A 91 12.56 19.62 0.67
C GLY A 91 11.59 20.79 0.78
N TYR A 92 10.30 20.59 0.45
CA TYR A 92 9.27 21.61 0.64
C TYR A 92 8.78 21.63 2.10
N TRP A 93 8.50 20.46 2.65
CA TRP A 93 8.28 20.26 4.07
C TRP A 93 9.58 19.82 4.76
N GLN A 94 9.72 20.19 6.05
CA GLN A 94 10.79 19.72 6.93
C GLN A 94 10.30 18.61 7.85
N ASP A 95 9.03 18.68 8.23
CA ASP A 95 8.31 17.76 9.10
C ASP A 95 6.92 17.51 8.51
N PHE A 96 6.17 16.51 9.02
CA PHE A 96 4.77 16.30 8.60
C PHE A 96 3.82 17.16 9.44
N PRO A 97 3.19 18.22 8.88
CA PRO A 97 2.21 19.03 9.61
C PRO A 97 1.00 18.18 10.00
N PHE A 98 0.83 17.94 11.30
CA PHE A 98 -0.22 17.05 11.81
C PHE A 98 -1.60 17.40 11.29
N TRP A 99 -2.03 18.66 11.46
CA TRP A 99 -3.37 19.07 11.08
C TRP A 99 -3.62 19.02 9.57
N GLN A 100 -2.66 19.45 8.76
CA GLN A 100 -2.79 19.39 7.30
C GLN A 100 -2.91 17.96 6.81
N THR A 101 -2.02 17.09 7.27
CA THR A 101 -2.02 15.66 6.90
C THR A 101 -3.31 14.98 7.36
N MET A 102 -3.72 15.21 8.61
CA MET A 102 -4.95 14.63 9.17
C MET A 102 -6.19 15.10 8.40
N LEU A 103 -6.31 16.40 8.11
CA LEU A 103 -7.49 16.95 7.44
C LEU A 103 -7.62 16.43 6.00
N ILE A 104 -6.55 16.35 5.23
CA ILE A 104 -6.60 15.83 3.86
C ILE A 104 -6.92 14.34 3.82
N CYS A 105 -6.38 13.56 4.75
CA CYS A 105 -6.69 12.12 4.86
C CYS A 105 -8.15 11.90 5.26
N ALA A 106 -8.63 12.61 6.28
CA ALA A 106 -10.01 12.50 6.74
C ALA A 106 -11.01 12.96 5.67
N ALA A 107 -10.75 14.11 5.04
CA ALA A 107 -11.61 14.64 4.01
C ALA A 107 -11.60 13.76 2.74
N GLY A 108 -10.43 13.39 2.25
CA GLY A 108 -10.30 12.51 1.08
C GLY A 108 -10.95 11.15 1.31
N GLY A 109 -10.70 10.52 2.47
CA GLY A 109 -11.34 9.27 2.84
C GLY A 109 -12.86 9.38 2.91
N THR A 110 -13.38 10.45 3.53
CA THR A 110 -14.82 10.72 3.59
C THR A 110 -15.42 10.90 2.20
N LEU A 111 -14.77 11.64 1.30
CA LEU A 111 -15.22 11.78 -0.10
C LEU A 111 -15.27 10.43 -0.80
N GLY A 112 -14.28 9.54 -0.57
CA GLY A 112 -14.27 8.19 -1.13
C GLY A 112 -15.50 7.37 -0.75
N VAL A 113 -15.93 7.45 0.52
CA VAL A 113 -17.17 6.83 0.97
C VAL A 113 -18.39 7.48 0.29
N LEU A 114 -18.50 8.81 0.32
CA LEU A 114 -19.68 9.50 -0.19
C LEU A 114 -19.88 9.31 -1.69
N PHE A 115 -18.82 9.32 -2.48
CA PHE A 115 -18.90 9.18 -3.93
C PHE A 115 -19.30 7.78 -4.38
N THR A 116 -19.07 6.77 -3.57
CA THR A 116 -19.45 5.38 -3.86
C THR A 116 -20.87 5.03 -3.43
N ILE A 117 -21.49 5.81 -2.52
CA ILE A 117 -22.87 5.55 -2.07
C ILE A 117 -23.86 5.48 -3.25
N PRO A 118 -23.93 6.48 -4.14
CA PRO A 118 -24.86 6.42 -5.27
C PRO A 118 -24.56 5.30 -6.26
N LEU A 119 -23.31 4.81 -6.27
CA LEU A 119 -22.87 3.75 -7.18
C LEU A 119 -23.13 2.34 -6.62
N ARG A 120 -23.40 2.20 -5.32
CA ARG A 120 -23.56 0.91 -4.64
C ARG A 120 -24.59 0.00 -5.32
N ARG A 121 -25.79 0.51 -5.58
CA ARG A 121 -26.84 -0.31 -6.20
C ARG A 121 -26.42 -0.87 -7.54
N ALA A 122 -25.80 -0.06 -8.37
CA ALA A 122 -25.39 -0.44 -9.70
C ALA A 122 -24.13 -1.30 -9.74
N MET A 123 -23.17 -1.04 -8.86
CA MET A 123 -21.87 -1.74 -8.85
C MET A 123 -21.84 -2.95 -7.92
N VAL A 124 -22.64 -2.98 -6.83
CA VAL A 124 -22.58 -4.03 -5.82
C VAL A 124 -23.83 -4.92 -5.88
N VAL A 125 -25.04 -4.32 -5.88
CA VAL A 125 -26.30 -5.06 -5.79
C VAL A 125 -26.70 -5.65 -7.13
N ASN A 126 -26.73 -4.83 -8.19
CA ASN A 126 -27.18 -5.18 -9.54
C ASN A 126 -25.99 -5.39 -10.50
N SER A 127 -24.95 -6.06 -10.04
CA SER A 127 -23.70 -6.25 -10.79
C SER A 127 -23.18 -7.67 -10.64
N ASP A 128 -22.60 -8.20 -11.71
CA ASP A 128 -21.90 -9.49 -11.76
C ASP A 128 -20.42 -9.37 -11.39
N LEU A 129 -19.99 -8.22 -10.84
CA LEU A 129 -18.62 -8.03 -10.39
C LEU A 129 -18.28 -9.00 -9.25
N PRO A 130 -17.12 -9.69 -9.32
CA PRO A 130 -16.78 -10.78 -8.40
C PRO A 130 -16.51 -10.35 -6.96
N TYR A 131 -15.98 -9.14 -6.72
CA TYR A 131 -15.59 -8.64 -5.40
C TYR A 131 -14.84 -9.67 -4.55
N PRO A 132 -13.67 -10.16 -4.98
CA PRO A 132 -13.04 -11.35 -4.39
C PRO A 132 -12.74 -11.19 -2.90
N GLU A 133 -12.28 -10.04 -2.45
CA GLU A 133 -11.96 -9.79 -1.04
C GLU A 133 -13.23 -9.63 -0.19
N GLY A 134 -14.25 -8.95 -0.72
CA GLY A 134 -15.53 -8.78 -0.05
C GLY A 134 -16.26 -10.10 0.15
N VAL A 135 -16.23 -10.98 -0.85
CA VAL A 135 -16.79 -12.33 -0.75
C VAL A 135 -16.01 -13.17 0.26
N ALA A 136 -14.68 -13.14 0.22
CA ALA A 136 -13.83 -13.87 1.16
C ALA A 136 -14.06 -13.41 2.62
N ALA A 137 -14.17 -12.10 2.85
CA ALA A 137 -14.48 -11.55 4.18
C ALA A 137 -15.86 -12.01 4.67
N ALA A 138 -16.87 -12.03 3.80
CA ALA A 138 -18.21 -12.51 4.14
C ALA A 138 -18.22 -14.02 4.48
N GLU A 139 -17.48 -14.83 3.72
CA GLU A 139 -17.34 -16.27 4.02
C GLU A 139 -16.69 -16.50 5.40
N ILE A 140 -15.67 -15.71 5.73
CA ILE A 140 -14.99 -15.79 7.04
C ILE A 140 -15.93 -15.38 8.17
N LEU A 141 -16.68 -14.27 8.00
CA LEU A 141 -17.65 -13.83 9.00
C LEU A 141 -18.77 -14.86 9.23
N LYS A 142 -19.24 -15.52 8.17
CA LYS A 142 -20.24 -16.60 8.27
C LYS A 142 -19.69 -17.86 8.91
N ALA A 143 -18.45 -18.24 8.60
CA ALA A 143 -17.80 -19.41 9.18
C ALA A 143 -17.40 -19.20 10.64
N GLY A 144 -17.13 -17.98 11.07
CA GLY A 144 -16.65 -17.66 12.42
C GLY A 144 -17.68 -17.81 13.52
N ASN A 145 -18.93 -18.09 13.20
CA ASN A 145 -19.93 -18.53 14.20
C ASN A 145 -19.66 -19.95 14.71
N ASN A 146 -18.70 -20.67 14.15
CA ASN A 146 -18.25 -21.99 14.54
C ASN A 146 -16.85 -21.89 15.23
N SER A 147 -16.38 -22.94 15.89
CA SER A 147 -15.12 -23.02 16.65
C SER A 147 -13.82 -22.60 15.94
N ASP A 148 -13.88 -22.25 14.67
CA ASP A 148 -12.72 -21.94 13.80
C ASP A 148 -12.14 -20.52 13.95
N ALA A 149 -12.88 -19.57 14.55
CA ALA A 149 -12.40 -18.21 14.76
C ALA A 149 -11.14 -18.16 15.66
N ASP A 150 -11.07 -19.02 16.66
CA ASP A 150 -9.95 -19.11 17.60
C ASP A 150 -8.64 -19.54 16.95
N SER A 151 -8.69 -20.40 15.95
CA SER A 151 -7.49 -20.85 15.22
C SER A 151 -6.88 -19.75 14.38
N GLY A 152 -7.72 -18.93 13.73
CA GLY A 152 -7.27 -17.84 12.88
C GLY A 152 -6.57 -16.71 13.64
N VAL A 153 -7.12 -16.34 14.82
CA VAL A 153 -6.46 -15.34 15.69
C VAL A 153 -5.13 -15.86 16.23
N LYS A 154 -5.05 -17.14 16.57
CA LYS A 154 -3.78 -17.76 16.99
C LYS A 154 -2.74 -17.68 15.87
N ASP A 155 -3.11 -17.87 14.62
CA ASP A 155 -2.16 -17.78 13.50
C ASP A 155 -1.65 -16.35 13.29
N ILE A 156 -2.51 -15.33 13.36
CA ILE A 156 -2.08 -13.93 13.34
C ILE A 156 -1.17 -13.63 14.54
N ALA A 157 -1.57 -14.04 15.74
CA ALA A 157 -0.82 -13.78 16.96
C ALA A 157 0.56 -14.46 16.94
N TYR A 158 0.64 -15.73 16.58
CA TYR A 158 1.91 -16.45 16.52
C TYR A 158 2.83 -15.88 15.42
N GLY A 159 2.29 -15.59 14.24
CA GLY A 159 3.06 -14.92 13.18
C GLY A 159 3.54 -13.54 13.63
N GLY A 160 2.65 -12.77 14.28
CA GLY A 160 2.94 -11.43 14.77
C GLY A 160 4.01 -11.41 15.87
N ILE A 161 3.86 -12.25 16.90
CA ILE A 161 4.84 -12.34 17.99
C ILE A 161 6.20 -12.81 17.44
N PHE A 162 6.21 -13.86 16.62
CA PHE A 162 7.44 -14.38 16.05
C PHE A 162 8.18 -13.32 15.22
N ALA A 163 7.48 -12.65 14.30
CA ALA A 163 8.09 -11.60 13.49
C ALA A 163 8.51 -10.37 14.30
N SER A 164 7.74 -10.00 15.33
CA SER A 164 8.12 -8.90 16.25
C SER A 164 9.40 -9.21 17.02
N VAL A 165 9.53 -10.43 17.55
CA VAL A 165 10.75 -10.84 18.27
C VAL A 165 11.95 -10.85 17.34
N VAL A 166 11.81 -11.42 16.14
CA VAL A 166 12.88 -11.42 15.14
C VAL A 166 13.28 -10.00 14.75
N ALA A 167 12.31 -9.12 14.49
CA ALA A 167 12.57 -7.72 14.16
C ALA A 167 13.27 -6.96 15.31
N PHE A 168 12.89 -7.24 16.54
CA PHE A 168 13.56 -6.66 17.72
C PHE A 168 15.03 -7.13 17.86
N LEU A 169 15.28 -8.43 17.65
CA LEU A 169 16.63 -8.98 17.69
C LEU A 169 17.51 -8.45 16.54
N THR A 170 16.91 -8.24 15.36
CA THR A 170 17.63 -7.75 14.17
C THR A 170 17.85 -6.25 14.20
N ASN A 171 16.78 -5.47 14.30
CA ASN A 171 16.82 -4.01 14.15
C ASN A 171 17.01 -3.28 15.50
N GLY A 172 16.58 -3.88 16.60
CA GLY A 172 16.74 -3.32 17.95
C GLY A 172 18.10 -3.65 18.54
N LEU A 173 18.33 -4.91 18.86
CA LEU A 173 19.55 -5.37 19.51
C LEU A 173 20.75 -5.54 18.56
N ARG A 174 20.51 -5.61 17.25
CA ARG A 174 21.51 -5.89 16.20
C ARG A 174 22.30 -7.18 16.44
N LEU A 175 21.62 -8.18 17.01
CA LEU A 175 22.17 -9.53 17.19
C LEU A 175 22.18 -10.36 15.92
N MET A 176 21.28 -10.07 14.99
CA MET A 176 21.16 -10.75 13.71
C MET A 176 21.21 -9.70 12.60
N ALA A 177 21.81 -10.06 11.47
CA ALA A 177 21.75 -9.24 10.29
C ALA A 177 20.37 -9.32 9.63
N ASP A 178 19.94 -8.24 8.99
CA ASP A 178 18.71 -8.16 8.20
C ASP A 178 18.86 -8.74 6.79
N GLY A 179 20.09 -9.09 6.41
CA GLY A 179 20.44 -9.69 5.12
C GLY A 179 21.91 -10.06 5.03
N ALA A 180 22.25 -10.70 3.95
CA ALA A 180 23.62 -11.01 3.55
C ALA A 180 23.78 -10.78 2.04
N SER A 181 24.96 -10.34 1.61
CA SER A 181 25.24 -10.07 0.20
C SER A 181 26.62 -10.59 -0.17
N ALA A 182 26.71 -11.36 -1.24
CA ALA A 182 27.97 -11.70 -1.86
C ALA A 182 28.21 -10.78 -3.07
N TRP A 183 29.41 -10.19 -3.14
CA TRP A 183 29.83 -9.31 -4.21
C TRP A 183 30.98 -9.94 -4.98
N PHE A 184 30.90 -9.87 -6.30
CA PHE A 184 31.95 -10.40 -7.17
C PHE A 184 32.10 -9.54 -8.43
N THR A 185 33.27 -9.58 -9.01
CA THR A 185 33.60 -8.86 -10.25
C THR A 185 33.73 -9.84 -11.40
N GLY A 186 33.28 -9.43 -12.57
CA GLY A 186 33.41 -10.19 -13.79
C GLY A 186 34.84 -10.14 -14.36
N PRO A 187 35.08 -10.85 -15.50
CA PRO A 187 36.35 -10.81 -16.20
C PRO A 187 36.78 -9.38 -16.51
N GLY A 188 38.01 -9.00 -16.13
CA GLY A 188 38.52 -7.65 -16.27
C GLY A 188 38.29 -6.71 -15.08
N GLY A 189 37.63 -7.17 -14.02
CA GLY A 189 37.51 -6.47 -12.73
C GLY A 189 36.56 -5.27 -12.69
N LYS A 190 35.93 -4.91 -13.80
CA LYS A 190 35.06 -3.72 -13.92
C LYS A 190 33.56 -3.98 -13.73
N ALA A 191 33.06 -5.11 -14.25
CA ALA A 191 31.64 -5.47 -14.07
C ALA A 191 31.39 -5.97 -12.65
N ILE A 192 30.49 -5.30 -11.91
CA ILE A 192 30.21 -5.65 -10.49
C ILE A 192 28.81 -6.30 -10.41
N PHE A 193 28.77 -7.45 -9.76
CA PHE A 193 27.58 -8.24 -9.50
C PHE A 193 27.31 -8.37 -8.02
N GLN A 194 26.04 -8.48 -7.66
CA GLN A 194 25.60 -8.77 -6.31
C GLN A 194 24.68 -10.00 -6.29
N LEU A 195 24.92 -10.92 -5.37
CA LEU A 195 23.99 -11.96 -4.98
C LEU A 195 23.41 -11.60 -3.61
N PRO A 196 22.20 -11.02 -3.56
CA PRO A 196 21.63 -10.52 -2.32
C PRO A 196 20.73 -11.55 -1.67
N MET A 197 20.63 -11.48 -0.34
CA MET A 197 19.65 -12.20 0.45
C MET A 197 19.15 -11.29 1.58
N GLY A 198 17.85 -11.09 1.69
CA GLY A 198 17.22 -10.41 2.82
C GLY A 198 16.51 -11.40 3.74
N PHE A 199 16.38 -11.08 5.01
CA PHE A 199 15.83 -11.97 6.04
C PHE A 199 14.52 -11.46 6.67
N SER A 200 13.85 -10.49 6.05
CA SER A 200 12.58 -9.95 6.54
C SER A 200 11.45 -10.97 6.45
N LEU A 201 10.82 -11.26 7.57
CA LEU A 201 9.65 -12.14 7.65
C LEU A 201 8.37 -11.46 7.15
N ALA A 202 8.25 -10.14 7.30
CA ALA A 202 7.16 -9.37 6.72
C ALA A 202 7.16 -9.47 5.21
N LEU A 203 8.34 -9.37 4.58
CA LEU A 203 8.49 -9.48 3.13
C LEU A 203 8.26 -10.91 2.64
N LEU A 204 8.63 -11.91 3.43
CA LEU A 204 8.26 -13.31 3.18
C LEU A 204 6.74 -13.48 3.13
N GLY A 205 6.04 -12.92 4.12
CA GLY A 205 4.57 -12.89 4.18
C GLY A 205 3.96 -12.14 2.99
N ALA A 206 4.48 -10.96 2.66
CA ALA A 206 4.02 -10.18 1.51
C ALA A 206 4.19 -10.96 0.19
N GLY A 207 5.31 -11.63 0.01
CA GLY A 207 5.56 -12.49 -1.15
C GLY A 207 4.58 -13.66 -1.24
N TYR A 208 4.26 -14.29 -0.11
CA TYR A 208 3.24 -15.34 -0.05
C TYR A 208 1.87 -14.85 -0.55
N LEU A 209 1.48 -13.63 -0.17
CA LEU A 209 0.21 -13.02 -0.60
C LEU A 209 0.23 -12.60 -2.08
N ILE A 210 1.36 -12.09 -2.58
CA ILE A 210 1.53 -11.68 -3.99
C ILE A 210 1.46 -12.89 -4.93
N GLY A 211 1.98 -14.03 -4.49
CA GLY A 211 1.98 -15.27 -5.25
C GLY A 211 3.05 -15.34 -6.34
N ILE A 212 3.13 -16.52 -6.99
CA ILE A 212 4.25 -16.90 -7.87
C ILE A 212 4.43 -16.00 -9.09
N VAL A 213 3.34 -15.52 -9.68
CA VAL A 213 3.39 -14.69 -10.91
C VAL A 213 4.07 -13.35 -10.61
N GLY A 214 3.67 -12.70 -9.50
CA GLY A 214 4.31 -11.46 -9.04
C GLY A 214 5.74 -11.69 -8.59
N GLY A 215 6.01 -12.79 -7.88
CA GLY A 215 7.35 -13.16 -7.43
C GLY A 215 8.33 -13.38 -8.59
N ILE A 216 7.93 -14.09 -9.63
CA ILE A 216 8.77 -14.27 -10.84
C ILE A 216 9.03 -12.93 -11.53
N ALA A 217 8.02 -12.07 -11.64
CA ALA A 217 8.19 -10.77 -12.26
C ALA A 217 9.19 -9.89 -11.47
N MET A 218 9.11 -9.88 -10.14
CA MET A 218 10.08 -9.17 -9.29
C MET A 218 11.48 -9.75 -9.41
N LEU A 219 11.61 -11.09 -9.49
CA LEU A 219 12.89 -11.74 -9.69
C LEU A 219 13.52 -11.33 -11.03
N LEU A 220 12.74 -11.30 -12.12
CA LEU A 220 13.20 -10.84 -13.43
C LEU A 220 13.68 -9.39 -13.39
N GLY A 221 12.95 -8.50 -12.68
CA GLY A 221 13.39 -7.13 -12.46
C GLY A 221 14.70 -7.04 -11.69
N THR A 222 14.86 -7.84 -10.65
CA THR A 222 16.11 -7.91 -9.86
C THR A 222 17.28 -8.44 -10.68
N ILE A 223 17.07 -9.47 -11.49
CA ILE A 223 18.09 -10.01 -12.40
C ILE A 223 18.47 -8.98 -13.45
N PHE A 224 17.50 -8.25 -14.04
CA PHE A 224 17.79 -7.16 -14.96
C PHE A 224 18.64 -6.07 -14.30
N ALA A 225 18.27 -5.62 -13.11
CA ALA A 225 18.98 -4.55 -12.41
C ALA A 225 20.41 -4.94 -12.04
N TRP A 226 20.59 -6.09 -11.37
CA TRP A 226 21.84 -6.48 -10.74
C TRP A 226 22.64 -7.53 -11.53
N GLY A 227 22.02 -8.19 -12.50
CA GLY A 227 22.68 -9.10 -13.42
C GLY A 227 23.08 -8.47 -14.76
N LEU A 228 22.41 -7.39 -15.19
CA LEU A 228 22.67 -6.75 -16.48
C LEU A 228 22.99 -5.25 -16.35
N ALA A 229 22.09 -4.45 -15.77
CA ALA A 229 22.19 -2.98 -15.82
C ALA A 229 23.34 -2.45 -14.94
N VAL A 230 23.43 -2.84 -13.67
CA VAL A 230 24.52 -2.41 -12.78
C VAL A 230 25.88 -2.86 -13.31
N PRO A 231 26.09 -4.13 -13.69
CA PRO A 231 27.34 -4.57 -14.32
C PRO A 231 27.69 -3.78 -15.59
N PHE A 232 26.70 -3.47 -16.44
CA PHE A 232 26.91 -2.66 -17.66
C PHE A 232 27.39 -1.25 -17.32
N PHE A 233 26.75 -0.56 -16.38
CA PHE A 233 27.13 0.80 -16.01
C PHE A 233 28.45 0.85 -15.23
N THR A 234 28.76 -0.14 -14.41
CA THR A 234 30.05 -0.22 -13.71
C THR A 234 31.20 -0.53 -14.67
N MET A 235 30.96 -1.31 -15.72
CA MET A 235 31.95 -1.61 -16.76
C MET A 235 32.21 -0.39 -17.66
N SER A 236 31.19 0.42 -17.93
CA SER A 236 31.27 1.58 -18.84
C SER A 236 31.84 2.84 -18.20
N GLY A 237 31.97 2.89 -16.87
CA GLY A 237 32.49 4.01 -16.12
C GLY A 237 33.81 3.67 -15.41
N ASP A 238 34.43 4.69 -14.85
CA ASP A 238 35.65 4.52 -14.03
C ASP A 238 35.29 4.59 -12.55
N MET A 239 35.75 3.61 -11.79
CA MET A 239 35.56 3.58 -10.35
C MET A 239 36.38 4.70 -9.69
N PRO A 240 35.77 5.47 -8.77
CA PRO A 240 36.51 6.48 -8.02
C PRO A 240 37.71 5.87 -7.27
N THR A 241 38.82 6.59 -7.23
CA THR A 241 40.07 6.12 -6.60
C THR A 241 39.93 5.76 -5.12
N ASP A 242 39.01 6.43 -4.43
CA ASP A 242 38.76 6.24 -2.99
C ASP A 242 37.48 5.40 -2.72
N GLY A 243 36.88 4.79 -3.77
CA GLY A 243 35.63 4.03 -3.67
C GLY A 243 35.82 2.53 -3.54
N THR A 244 34.94 1.89 -2.80
CA THR A 244 34.80 0.43 -2.79
C THR A 244 33.93 -0.04 -3.96
N ILE A 245 34.08 -1.31 -4.39
CA ILE A 245 33.19 -1.92 -5.41
C ILE A 245 31.73 -1.81 -5.03
N VAL A 246 31.42 -1.95 -3.73
CA VAL A 246 30.05 -1.85 -3.20
C VAL A 246 29.50 -0.43 -3.35
N SER A 247 30.24 0.58 -2.90
CA SER A 247 29.81 1.98 -2.98
C SER A 247 29.61 2.43 -4.44
N TYR A 248 30.49 2.00 -5.33
CA TYR A 248 30.40 2.32 -6.75
C TYR A 248 29.19 1.67 -7.41
N ALA A 249 28.97 0.37 -7.20
CA ALA A 249 27.78 -0.34 -7.73
C ALA A 249 26.47 0.27 -7.21
N MET A 250 26.42 0.56 -5.90
CA MET A 250 25.26 1.21 -5.28
C MET A 250 25.00 2.62 -5.85
N SER A 251 26.06 3.38 -6.14
CA SER A 251 25.94 4.69 -6.81
C SER A 251 25.35 4.55 -8.21
N MET A 252 25.84 3.61 -9.02
CA MET A 252 25.31 3.35 -10.36
C MET A 252 23.84 2.93 -10.31
N TRP A 253 23.49 2.06 -9.37
CA TRP A 253 22.10 1.68 -9.17
C TRP A 253 21.22 2.88 -8.77
N LYS A 254 21.62 3.69 -7.79
CA LYS A 254 20.85 4.84 -7.30
C LYS A 254 20.64 5.92 -8.35
N THR A 255 21.68 6.23 -9.14
CA THR A 255 21.68 7.36 -10.09
C THR A 255 21.17 7.01 -11.48
N LYS A 256 21.21 5.74 -11.89
CA LYS A 256 20.87 5.30 -13.25
C LYS A 256 19.79 4.20 -13.26
N VAL A 257 20.10 3.03 -12.71
CA VAL A 257 19.25 1.84 -12.85
C VAL A 257 17.89 2.03 -12.16
N ARG A 258 17.88 2.70 -11.01
CA ARG A 258 16.67 3.02 -10.28
C ARG A 258 15.69 3.86 -11.10
N PHE A 259 16.18 4.83 -11.88
CA PHE A 259 15.35 5.65 -12.78
C PHE A 259 14.81 4.84 -13.96
N ILE A 260 15.52 3.81 -14.43
CA ILE A 260 14.96 2.82 -15.37
C ILE A 260 13.76 2.11 -14.73
N GLY A 261 13.89 1.70 -13.48
CA GLY A 261 12.76 1.15 -12.71
C GLY A 261 11.56 2.10 -12.62
N VAL A 262 11.80 3.40 -12.36
CA VAL A 262 10.76 4.45 -12.32
C VAL A 262 10.02 4.51 -13.66
N GLY A 263 10.73 4.57 -14.79
CA GLY A 263 10.11 4.60 -16.11
C GLY A 263 9.29 3.34 -16.41
N THR A 264 9.81 2.16 -16.03
CA THR A 264 9.11 0.88 -16.21
C THR A 264 7.83 0.81 -15.37
N ILE A 265 7.88 1.23 -14.10
CA ILE A 265 6.70 1.32 -13.23
C ILE A 265 5.66 2.28 -13.81
N GLY A 266 6.12 3.47 -14.26
CA GLY A 266 5.25 4.50 -14.80
C GLY A 266 4.44 4.02 -16.00
N ILE A 267 5.10 3.48 -17.03
CA ILE A 267 4.40 2.99 -18.23
C ILE A 267 3.52 1.77 -17.92
N ALA A 268 3.96 0.86 -17.04
CA ALA A 268 3.17 -0.30 -16.64
C ALA A 268 1.89 0.11 -15.92
N ALA A 269 1.96 1.08 -15.02
CA ALA A 269 0.81 1.59 -14.29
C ALA A 269 -0.20 2.27 -15.22
N ILE A 270 0.28 3.14 -16.13
CA ILE A 270 -0.55 3.79 -17.16
C ILE A 270 -1.20 2.75 -18.07
N TRP A 271 -0.43 1.77 -18.55
CA TRP A 271 -0.95 0.71 -19.41
C TRP A 271 -2.05 -0.12 -18.74
N THR A 272 -1.84 -0.51 -17.48
CA THR A 272 -2.83 -1.27 -16.70
C THR A 272 -4.14 -0.47 -16.58
N LEU A 273 -4.06 0.83 -16.33
CA LEU A 273 -5.24 1.67 -16.26
C LEU A 273 -5.91 1.81 -17.64
N LEU A 274 -5.16 1.96 -18.72
CA LEU A 274 -5.71 2.04 -20.07
C LEU A 274 -6.48 0.76 -20.47
N ILE A 275 -5.95 -0.41 -20.15
CA ILE A 275 -6.66 -1.69 -20.40
C ILE A 275 -8.00 -1.75 -19.65
N LEU A 276 -8.02 -1.29 -18.40
CA LEU A 276 -9.21 -1.31 -17.55
C LEU A 276 -10.18 -0.15 -17.85
N MET A 277 -9.75 0.86 -18.63
CA MET A 277 -10.56 2.04 -18.92
C MET A 277 -11.87 1.69 -19.63
N LYS A 278 -11.84 0.79 -20.62
CA LYS A 278 -13.05 0.39 -21.36
C LYS A 278 -14.10 -0.26 -20.47
N PRO A 279 -13.80 -1.35 -19.73
CA PRO A 279 -14.77 -1.94 -18.82
C PRO A 279 -15.18 -0.97 -17.70
N MET A 280 -14.27 -0.13 -17.22
CA MET A 280 -14.53 0.90 -16.23
C MET A 280 -15.56 1.93 -16.71
N VAL A 281 -15.36 2.53 -17.89
CA VAL A 281 -16.29 3.52 -18.47
C VAL A 281 -17.65 2.86 -18.74
N GLN A 282 -17.68 1.63 -19.26
CA GLN A 282 -18.91 0.90 -19.48
C GLN A 282 -19.65 0.64 -18.17
N GLY A 283 -18.96 0.23 -17.12
CA GLY A 283 -19.51 0.03 -15.78
C GLY A 283 -20.07 1.33 -15.20
N MET A 284 -19.33 2.44 -15.29
CA MET A 284 -19.81 3.76 -14.84
C MET A 284 -21.06 4.20 -15.60
N VAL A 285 -21.06 4.12 -16.95
CA VAL A 285 -22.22 4.48 -17.76
C VAL A 285 -23.43 3.63 -17.40
N HIS A 286 -23.24 2.32 -17.20
CA HIS A 286 -24.29 1.43 -16.74
C HIS A 286 -24.85 1.86 -15.38
N SER A 287 -23.97 2.15 -14.43
CA SER A 287 -24.31 2.64 -13.08
C SER A 287 -25.13 3.93 -13.13
N PHE A 288 -24.69 4.92 -13.92
CA PHE A 288 -25.43 6.19 -14.08
C PHE A 288 -26.81 6.01 -14.75
N ARG A 289 -26.95 5.06 -15.69
CA ARG A 289 -28.25 4.73 -16.28
C ARG A 289 -29.21 4.11 -15.26
N MET A 290 -28.69 3.22 -14.41
CA MET A 290 -29.48 2.59 -13.35
C MET A 290 -29.97 3.61 -12.30
N LEU A 291 -29.16 4.62 -11.96
CA LEU A 291 -29.58 5.71 -11.05
C LEU A 291 -30.77 6.51 -11.56
N LYS A 292 -30.93 6.63 -12.89
CA LYS A 292 -32.09 7.30 -13.51
C LYS A 292 -33.37 6.47 -13.51
N GLY A 293 -33.29 5.15 -13.35
CA GLY A 293 -34.42 4.20 -13.44
C GLY A 293 -34.96 3.71 -12.11
N THR A 294 -34.26 3.90 -10.99
CA THR A 294 -34.65 3.33 -9.69
C THR A 294 -35.23 4.39 -8.75
N GLN A 295 -36.46 4.84 -9.07
CA GLN A 295 -37.37 5.36 -8.05
C GLN A 295 -38.39 4.23 -7.71
N GLY A 296 -37.91 3.22 -6.98
CA GLY A 296 -38.71 2.14 -6.43
C GLY A 296 -38.32 1.94 -4.97
N GLU A 297 -39.19 2.35 -4.06
CA GLU A 297 -39.08 2.18 -2.64
C GLU A 297 -38.86 0.71 -2.27
N SER A 298 -37.66 0.33 -1.81
CA SER A 298 -37.49 -0.88 -1.02
C SER A 298 -37.22 -0.45 0.43
N GLU A 299 -38.18 -0.72 1.31
CA GLU A 299 -38.09 -0.47 2.76
C GLU A 299 -37.21 -1.51 3.50
N HIS A 300 -36.50 -2.36 2.76
CA HIS A 300 -35.64 -3.35 3.40
C HIS A 300 -34.38 -2.69 3.98
N ARG A 301 -34.06 -2.98 5.25
CA ARG A 301 -32.89 -2.39 5.94
C ARG A 301 -31.57 -2.59 5.18
N ILE A 302 -31.43 -3.66 4.43
CA ILE A 302 -30.25 -4.00 3.61
C ILE A 302 -30.08 -3.11 2.36
N ASP A 303 -31.07 -2.27 2.07
CA ASP A 303 -31.06 -1.35 0.94
C ASP A 303 -30.96 0.12 1.36
N ILE A 304 -30.95 0.39 2.67
CA ILE A 304 -30.95 1.75 3.22
C ILE A 304 -29.53 2.29 3.27
N ASP A 305 -29.21 3.21 2.38
CA ASP A 305 -27.99 4.02 2.39
C ASP A 305 -28.15 5.27 3.26
N LEU A 306 -27.06 6.02 3.48
CA LEU A 306 -27.12 7.35 4.09
C LEU A 306 -28.12 8.23 3.34
N SER A 307 -28.92 9.00 4.09
CA SER A 307 -29.93 9.88 3.48
C SER A 307 -29.26 10.95 2.60
N PRO A 308 -29.89 11.34 1.48
CA PRO A 308 -29.34 12.38 0.60
C PRO A 308 -28.99 13.69 1.32
N LYS A 309 -29.79 14.08 2.31
CA LYS A 309 -29.51 15.26 3.14
C LYS A 309 -28.23 15.10 3.95
N THR A 310 -28.06 13.95 4.61
CA THR A 310 -26.85 13.62 5.38
C THR A 310 -25.62 13.60 4.48
N ILE A 311 -25.73 12.99 3.28
CA ILE A 311 -24.63 12.97 2.29
C ILE A 311 -24.21 14.40 1.93
N ILE A 312 -25.16 15.30 1.66
CA ILE A 312 -24.86 16.69 1.31
C ILE A 312 -24.17 17.41 2.47
N TYR A 313 -24.65 17.25 3.71
CA TYR A 313 -24.01 17.91 4.86
C TYR A 313 -22.58 17.41 5.10
N ILE A 314 -22.35 16.09 5.01
CA ILE A 314 -21.00 15.52 5.16
C ILE A 314 -20.10 15.95 3.98
N LEU A 315 -20.65 16.02 2.76
CA LEU A 315 -19.91 16.49 1.58
C LEU A 315 -19.46 17.95 1.75
N ILE A 316 -20.36 18.83 2.18
CA ILE A 316 -20.02 20.24 2.45
C ILE A 316 -18.94 20.32 3.53
N ALA A 317 -19.05 19.53 4.60
CA ALA A 317 -18.04 19.51 5.66
C ALA A 317 -16.68 19.01 5.13
N ALA A 318 -16.64 17.94 4.34
CA ALA A 318 -15.41 17.41 3.76
C ALA A 318 -14.75 18.43 2.80
N VAL A 319 -15.54 19.08 1.94
CA VAL A 319 -15.04 20.13 1.04
C VAL A 319 -14.51 21.32 1.84
N ALA A 320 -15.20 21.73 2.91
CA ALA A 320 -14.71 22.80 3.80
C ALA A 320 -13.34 22.45 4.42
N LEU A 321 -13.15 21.20 4.86
CA LEU A 321 -11.85 20.75 5.37
C LEU A 321 -10.76 20.79 4.30
N ILE A 322 -11.07 20.45 3.06
CA ILE A 322 -10.13 20.56 1.92
C ILE A 322 -9.78 22.04 1.68
N VAL A 323 -10.76 22.93 1.63
CA VAL A 323 -10.54 24.37 1.44
C VAL A 323 -9.65 24.93 2.55
N ILE A 324 -9.93 24.60 3.81
CA ILE A 324 -9.13 25.04 4.96
C ILE A 324 -7.69 24.53 4.83
N SER A 325 -7.49 23.26 4.49
CA SER A 325 -6.16 22.66 4.33
C SER A 325 -5.38 23.29 3.19
N LEU A 326 -6.01 23.48 2.03
CA LEU A 326 -5.40 24.13 0.86
C LEU A 326 -5.09 25.60 1.12
N HIS A 327 -6.01 26.32 1.76
CA HIS A 327 -5.76 27.71 2.13
C HIS A 327 -4.54 27.84 3.05
N HIS A 328 -4.45 27.00 4.06
CA HIS A 328 -3.31 26.98 4.98
C HIS A 328 -2.00 26.59 4.28
N PHE A 329 -2.05 25.60 3.37
CA PHE A 329 -0.90 25.18 2.58
C PHE A 329 -0.40 26.29 1.65
N ILE A 330 -1.29 26.97 0.96
CA ILE A 330 -0.98 28.03 -0.01
C ILE A 330 -0.58 29.34 0.70
N ALA A 331 -1.12 29.63 1.88
CA ALA A 331 -0.79 30.83 2.65
C ALA A 331 0.70 30.91 3.07
N ALA A 332 1.38 29.77 3.12
CA ALA A 332 2.82 29.71 3.40
C ALA A 332 3.69 30.05 2.16
N ALA A 333 3.09 30.15 0.97
CA ALA A 333 3.80 30.42 -0.28
C ALA A 333 3.86 31.93 -0.58
N PRO A 334 4.90 32.41 -1.29
CA PRO A 334 5.04 33.80 -1.68
C PRO A 334 4.16 34.12 -2.91
N VAL A 335 2.86 34.04 -2.75
CA VAL A 335 1.88 34.33 -3.82
C VAL A 335 0.96 35.48 -3.42
N SER A 336 0.42 36.21 -4.41
CA SER A 336 -0.55 37.28 -4.14
C SER A 336 -1.86 36.70 -3.57
N PRO A 337 -2.62 37.44 -2.75
CA PRO A 337 -3.88 36.96 -2.19
C PRO A 337 -4.90 36.54 -3.26
N GLU A 338 -4.92 37.20 -4.42
CA GLU A 338 -5.82 36.90 -5.53
C GLU A 338 -5.44 35.53 -6.16
N LEU A 339 -4.14 35.34 -6.39
CA LEU A 339 -3.62 34.08 -6.91
C LEU A 339 -3.81 32.94 -5.91
N ALA A 340 -3.62 33.20 -4.62
CA ALA A 340 -3.86 32.22 -3.56
C ALA A 340 -5.32 31.75 -3.57
N LEU A 341 -6.27 32.68 -3.66
CA LEU A 341 -7.70 32.34 -3.75
C LEU A 341 -8.01 31.50 -5.00
N LEU A 342 -7.47 31.90 -6.15
CA LEU A 342 -7.64 31.15 -7.40
C LEU A 342 -7.12 29.72 -7.25
N LEU A 343 -5.91 29.53 -6.70
CA LEU A 343 -5.30 28.22 -6.50
C LEU A 343 -6.11 27.35 -5.52
N VAL A 344 -6.63 27.93 -4.43
CA VAL A 344 -7.52 27.21 -3.50
C VAL A 344 -8.77 26.71 -4.22
N VAL A 345 -9.42 27.57 -5.00
CA VAL A 345 -10.64 27.21 -5.72
C VAL A 345 -10.37 26.13 -6.77
N VAL A 346 -9.30 26.31 -7.57
CA VAL A 346 -8.94 25.37 -8.64
C VAL A 346 -8.53 24.01 -8.05
N CYS A 347 -7.67 23.99 -7.04
CA CYS A 347 -7.23 22.72 -6.43
C CYS A 347 -8.37 22.01 -5.70
N THR A 348 -9.28 22.75 -5.04
CA THR A 348 -10.49 22.17 -4.45
C THR A 348 -11.38 21.54 -5.53
N PHE A 349 -11.61 22.29 -6.62
CA PHE A 349 -12.40 21.77 -7.74
C PHE A 349 -11.76 20.52 -8.34
N LEU A 350 -10.45 20.53 -8.59
CA LEU A 350 -9.72 19.38 -9.11
C LEU A 350 -9.79 18.18 -8.15
N ALA A 351 -9.59 18.40 -6.85
CA ALA A 351 -9.67 17.35 -5.85
C ALA A 351 -11.04 16.67 -5.82
N VAL A 352 -12.13 17.47 -5.84
CA VAL A 352 -13.50 16.96 -5.80
C VAL A 352 -13.89 16.33 -7.15
N PHE A 353 -13.61 17.00 -8.25
CA PHE A 353 -14.02 16.57 -9.60
C PHE A 353 -13.25 15.32 -10.04
N ILE A 354 -11.92 15.37 -10.01
CA ILE A 354 -11.08 14.19 -10.33
C ILE A 354 -11.37 13.08 -9.31
N GLY A 355 -11.49 13.43 -8.02
CA GLY A 355 -11.82 12.50 -6.95
C GLY A 355 -13.08 11.71 -7.21
N PHE A 356 -14.14 12.34 -7.73
CA PHE A 356 -15.38 11.65 -8.07
C PHE A 356 -15.19 10.60 -9.18
N PHE A 357 -14.54 10.96 -10.28
CA PHE A 357 -14.31 10.03 -11.39
C PHE A 357 -13.36 8.90 -10.99
N VAL A 358 -12.33 9.24 -10.24
CA VAL A 358 -11.34 8.27 -9.76
C VAL A 358 -11.95 7.33 -8.72
N ALA A 359 -12.85 7.82 -7.86
CA ALA A 359 -13.60 6.98 -6.93
C ALA A 359 -14.47 5.94 -7.66
N ALA A 360 -15.20 6.38 -8.68
CA ALA A 360 -16.02 5.47 -9.50
C ALA A 360 -15.16 4.44 -10.23
N ALA A 361 -14.05 4.89 -10.82
CA ALA A 361 -13.09 4.05 -11.53
C ALA A 361 -12.44 3.01 -10.61
N SER A 362 -11.93 3.47 -9.47
CA SER A 362 -11.26 2.63 -8.48
C SER A 362 -12.21 1.60 -7.89
N GLY A 363 -13.43 2.02 -7.57
CA GLY A 363 -14.46 1.12 -7.05
C GLY A 363 -14.86 0.03 -8.03
N TYR A 364 -14.97 0.36 -9.32
CA TYR A 364 -15.23 -0.63 -10.36
C TYR A 364 -14.06 -1.63 -10.48
N MET A 365 -12.83 -1.14 -10.48
CA MET A 365 -11.65 -2.00 -10.53
C MET A 365 -11.54 -2.92 -9.31
N ALA A 366 -11.87 -2.41 -8.12
CA ALA A 366 -11.94 -3.24 -6.92
C ALA A 366 -12.93 -4.40 -7.07
N GLY A 367 -14.10 -4.11 -7.63
CA GLY A 367 -15.10 -5.15 -7.93
C GLY A 367 -14.61 -6.20 -8.91
N LEU A 368 -13.75 -5.81 -9.85
CA LEU A 368 -13.25 -6.68 -10.90
C LEU A 368 -12.07 -7.55 -10.47
N VAL A 369 -11.06 -6.94 -9.81
CA VAL A 369 -9.77 -7.59 -9.54
C VAL A 369 -9.39 -7.66 -8.05
N GLY A 370 -10.16 -7.07 -7.17
CA GLY A 370 -9.87 -6.92 -5.75
C GLY A 370 -9.22 -5.58 -5.42
N SER A 371 -9.27 -5.21 -4.14
CA SER A 371 -8.73 -3.95 -3.60
C SER A 371 -7.21 -3.92 -3.68
N SER A 372 -6.57 -4.98 -3.20
CA SER A 372 -5.11 -5.12 -3.18
C SER A 372 -4.46 -5.25 -4.56
N SER A 373 -5.22 -5.68 -5.57
CA SER A 373 -4.73 -5.85 -6.95
C SER A 373 -5.10 -4.67 -7.86
N SER A 374 -5.80 -3.67 -7.36
CA SER A 374 -6.20 -2.49 -8.12
C SER A 374 -4.98 -1.62 -8.47
N PRO A 375 -4.90 -1.04 -9.69
CA PRO A 375 -3.76 -0.23 -10.12
C PRO A 375 -3.80 1.20 -9.55
N ILE A 376 -3.78 1.31 -8.23
CA ILE A 376 -3.85 2.60 -7.51
C ILE A 376 -2.68 3.52 -7.89
N SER A 377 -1.48 2.95 -8.11
CA SER A 377 -0.33 3.71 -8.58
C SER A 377 -0.59 4.40 -9.93
N GLY A 378 -1.28 3.71 -10.86
CA GLY A 378 -1.66 4.28 -12.16
C GLY A 378 -2.63 5.46 -12.03
N ILE A 379 -3.61 5.32 -11.13
CA ILE A 379 -4.55 6.38 -10.79
C ILE A 379 -3.81 7.59 -10.20
N GLY A 380 -2.87 7.34 -9.28
CA GLY A 380 -2.03 8.38 -8.68
C GLY A 380 -1.21 9.13 -9.73
N ILE A 381 -0.56 8.41 -10.64
CA ILE A 381 0.23 9.00 -11.73
C ILE A 381 -0.63 9.92 -12.61
N ILE A 382 -1.79 9.43 -13.05
CA ILE A 382 -2.67 10.25 -13.91
C ILE A 382 -3.18 11.46 -13.15
N SER A 383 -3.52 11.32 -11.87
CA SER A 383 -3.94 12.45 -11.04
C SER A 383 -2.85 13.50 -10.93
N VAL A 384 -1.61 13.11 -10.65
CA VAL A 384 -0.44 14.00 -10.60
C VAL A 384 -0.24 14.71 -11.94
N ILE A 385 -0.30 13.98 -13.06
CA ILE A 385 -0.12 14.55 -14.41
C ILE A 385 -1.21 15.58 -14.71
N VAL A 386 -2.48 15.23 -14.52
CA VAL A 386 -3.61 16.13 -14.83
C VAL A 386 -3.56 17.38 -13.98
N ILE A 387 -3.32 17.26 -12.68
CA ILE A 387 -3.20 18.41 -11.76
C ILE A 387 -2.00 19.27 -12.16
N SER A 388 -0.83 18.65 -12.46
CA SER A 388 0.35 19.37 -12.91
C SER A 388 0.10 20.17 -14.17
N LEU A 389 -0.57 19.60 -15.18
CA LEU A 389 -0.86 20.29 -16.44
C LEU A 389 -1.76 21.51 -16.25
N VAL A 390 -2.76 21.43 -15.38
CA VAL A 390 -3.61 22.56 -15.02
C VAL A 390 -2.78 23.65 -14.31
N LEU A 391 -1.95 23.25 -13.35
CA LEU A 391 -1.12 24.19 -12.58
C LEU A 391 0.01 24.80 -13.41
N VAL A 392 0.54 24.11 -14.45
CA VAL A 392 1.47 24.71 -15.43
C VAL A 392 0.84 25.89 -16.14
N SER A 393 -0.42 25.76 -16.55
CA SER A 393 -1.13 26.84 -17.24
C SER A 393 -1.28 28.07 -16.35
N ILE A 394 -1.62 27.86 -15.06
CA ILE A 394 -1.73 28.95 -14.08
C ILE A 394 -0.33 29.51 -13.75
N GLY A 395 0.66 28.66 -13.56
CA GLY A 395 2.03 29.05 -13.25
C GLY A 395 2.67 29.89 -14.35
N ASN A 396 2.43 29.56 -15.61
CA ASN A 396 2.88 30.37 -16.76
C ASN A 396 2.18 31.74 -16.77
N ALA A 397 0.87 31.79 -16.56
CA ALA A 397 0.12 33.03 -16.56
C ALA A 397 0.47 33.97 -15.38
N SER A 398 0.91 33.40 -14.26
CA SER A 398 1.25 34.13 -13.02
C SER A 398 2.74 34.42 -12.83
N GLY A 399 3.61 33.93 -13.72
CA GLY A 399 5.07 34.04 -13.60
C GLY A 399 5.70 33.10 -12.57
N LEU A 400 4.95 32.25 -11.88
CA LEU A 400 5.47 31.28 -10.91
C LEU A 400 6.38 30.23 -11.57
N PHE A 401 6.13 29.94 -12.83
CA PHE A 401 6.93 28.97 -13.58
C PHE A 401 8.34 29.46 -13.89
N GLU A 402 8.59 30.76 -13.83
CA GLU A 402 9.88 31.37 -14.16
C GLU A 402 10.89 31.28 -13.03
N THR A 403 10.44 31.02 -11.79
CA THR A 403 11.30 30.96 -10.61
C THR A 403 11.42 29.55 -10.06
N ALA A 404 12.61 29.22 -9.51
CA ALA A 404 12.84 27.91 -8.90
C ALA A 404 11.90 27.64 -7.70
N ASP A 405 11.64 28.67 -6.89
CA ASP A 405 10.72 28.58 -5.75
C ASP A 405 9.27 28.41 -6.22
N GLY A 406 8.86 29.08 -7.29
CA GLY A 406 7.54 28.92 -7.90
C GLY A 406 7.35 27.49 -8.46
N GLN A 407 8.33 26.95 -9.17
CA GLN A 407 8.31 25.58 -9.67
C GLN A 407 8.23 24.56 -8.52
N LYS A 408 8.99 24.79 -7.45
CA LYS A 408 8.98 23.97 -6.24
C LYS A 408 7.62 24.03 -5.56
N PHE A 409 7.04 25.20 -5.42
CA PHE A 409 5.70 25.40 -4.86
C PHE A 409 4.61 24.69 -5.70
N LEU A 410 4.63 24.86 -7.03
CA LEU A 410 3.66 24.20 -7.91
C LEU A 410 3.77 22.68 -7.86
N THR A 411 4.98 22.14 -7.79
CA THR A 411 5.22 20.71 -7.56
C THR A 411 4.62 20.25 -6.24
N ALA A 412 4.89 20.98 -5.16
CA ALA A 412 4.36 20.67 -3.83
C ALA A 412 2.82 20.75 -3.79
N LEU A 413 2.22 21.77 -4.40
CA LEU A 413 0.77 21.91 -4.49
C LEU A 413 0.12 20.79 -5.28
N THR A 414 0.77 20.33 -6.34
CA THR A 414 0.33 19.14 -7.11
C THR A 414 0.32 17.91 -6.23
N LEU A 415 1.40 17.62 -5.51
CA LEU A 415 1.48 16.45 -4.65
C LEU A 415 0.47 16.53 -3.50
N PHE A 416 0.31 17.69 -2.90
CA PHE A 416 -0.68 17.90 -1.84
C PHE A 416 -2.11 17.65 -2.33
N THR A 417 -2.49 18.21 -3.47
CA THR A 417 -3.81 18.01 -4.09
C THR A 417 -4.01 16.56 -4.53
N ALA A 418 -2.99 15.94 -5.14
CA ALA A 418 -3.04 14.55 -5.55
C ALA A 418 -3.18 13.57 -4.36
N SER A 419 -2.66 13.92 -3.19
CA SER A 419 -2.85 13.14 -1.97
C SER A 419 -4.33 13.03 -1.58
N ILE A 420 -5.10 14.10 -1.75
CA ILE A 420 -6.56 14.09 -1.51
C ILE A 420 -7.27 13.17 -2.50
N VAL A 421 -6.93 13.29 -3.78
CA VAL A 421 -7.50 12.45 -4.84
C VAL A 421 -7.18 10.97 -4.59
N LEU A 422 -5.95 10.66 -4.21
CA LEU A 422 -5.52 9.29 -3.97
C LEU A 422 -6.24 8.66 -2.76
N THR A 423 -6.37 9.38 -1.66
CA THR A 423 -7.15 8.90 -0.51
C THR A 423 -8.62 8.67 -0.86
N THR A 424 -9.20 9.53 -1.69
CA THR A 424 -10.57 9.35 -2.21
C THR A 424 -10.68 8.07 -3.04
N ALA A 425 -9.73 7.83 -3.94
CA ALA A 425 -9.69 6.65 -4.78
C ALA A 425 -9.57 5.35 -3.99
N THR A 426 -8.67 5.32 -3.02
CA THR A 426 -8.36 4.11 -2.27
C THR A 426 -9.45 3.72 -1.29
N ILE A 427 -10.07 4.70 -0.63
CA ILE A 427 -11.22 4.43 0.25
C ILE A 427 -12.45 4.02 -0.56
N SER A 428 -12.68 4.58 -1.74
CA SER A 428 -13.77 4.14 -2.60
C SER A 428 -13.64 2.69 -3.05
N ASN A 429 -12.40 2.28 -3.34
CA ASN A 429 -12.02 0.92 -3.69
C ASN A 429 -12.42 -0.06 -2.58
N ASP A 430 -12.06 0.26 -1.35
CA ASP A 430 -12.31 -0.59 -0.19
C ASP A 430 -13.80 -0.57 0.21
N ASN A 431 -14.45 0.60 0.15
CA ASN A 431 -15.85 0.75 0.53
C ASN A 431 -16.77 -0.19 -0.26
N LEU A 432 -16.55 -0.35 -1.57
CA LEU A 432 -17.37 -1.24 -2.38
C LEU A 432 -17.12 -2.73 -2.07
N GLN A 433 -15.90 -3.11 -1.68
CA GLN A 433 -15.60 -4.44 -1.16
C GLN A 433 -16.35 -4.70 0.15
N ASP A 434 -16.29 -3.75 1.08
CA ASP A 434 -16.98 -3.84 2.36
C ASP A 434 -18.50 -3.88 2.21
N LEU A 435 -19.06 -3.06 1.31
CA LEU A 435 -20.50 -3.08 1.00
C LEU A 435 -20.93 -4.41 0.35
N LYS A 436 -20.05 -5.07 -0.41
CA LYS A 436 -20.32 -6.43 -0.89
C LYS A 436 -20.31 -7.44 0.25
N THR A 437 -19.37 -7.33 1.16
CA THR A 437 -19.35 -8.15 2.40
C THR A 437 -20.65 -7.96 3.17
N GLY A 438 -21.05 -6.71 3.41
CA GLY A 438 -22.29 -6.37 4.10
C GLY A 438 -23.54 -6.90 3.43
N LEU A 439 -23.62 -6.80 2.10
CA LEU A 439 -24.73 -7.37 1.33
C LEU A 439 -24.85 -8.88 1.56
N LEU A 440 -23.72 -9.60 1.56
CA LEU A 440 -23.70 -11.06 1.74
C LEU A 440 -24.01 -11.51 3.17
N VAL A 441 -23.74 -10.67 4.18
CA VAL A 441 -24.10 -10.95 5.59
C VAL A 441 -25.37 -10.23 6.02
N GLU A 442 -26.07 -9.58 5.09
CA GLU A 442 -27.31 -8.82 5.31
C GLU A 442 -27.16 -7.64 6.28
N ALA A 443 -26.04 -6.94 6.24
CA ALA A 443 -25.79 -5.73 7.04
C ALA A 443 -26.50 -4.51 6.45
N THR A 444 -26.72 -3.50 7.29
CA THR A 444 -27.32 -2.22 6.88
C THR A 444 -26.27 -1.30 6.27
N PRO A 445 -26.38 -0.91 4.98
CA PRO A 445 -25.32 -0.16 4.27
C PRO A 445 -24.95 1.18 4.93
N TRP A 446 -25.92 1.99 5.34
CA TRP A 446 -25.62 3.28 5.96
C TRP A 446 -24.75 3.14 7.22
N ARG A 447 -24.92 2.04 7.98
CA ARG A 447 -24.12 1.78 9.17
C ARG A 447 -22.67 1.43 8.82
N GLN A 448 -22.46 0.67 7.75
CA GLN A 448 -21.11 0.41 7.21
C GLN A 448 -20.45 1.70 6.71
N GLN A 449 -21.20 2.54 5.99
CA GLN A 449 -20.71 3.84 5.50
C GLN A 449 -20.26 4.73 6.66
N VAL A 450 -21.03 4.79 7.76
CA VAL A 450 -20.64 5.51 8.98
C VAL A 450 -19.42 4.86 9.64
N ALA A 451 -19.38 3.54 9.77
CA ALA A 451 -18.25 2.83 10.35
C ALA A 451 -16.95 3.11 9.59
N LEU A 452 -17.00 3.11 8.24
CA LEU A 452 -15.83 3.41 7.42
C LEU A 452 -15.39 4.87 7.54
N ILE A 453 -16.33 5.84 7.60
CA ILE A 453 -16.00 7.25 7.86
C ILE A 453 -15.28 7.39 9.21
N ILE A 454 -15.77 6.72 10.26
CA ILE A 454 -15.08 6.69 11.57
C ILE A 454 -13.68 6.11 11.42
N GLY A 455 -13.52 5.03 10.66
CA GLY A 455 -12.22 4.43 10.35
C GLY A 455 -11.28 5.40 9.64
N CYS A 456 -11.78 6.17 8.68
CA CYS A 456 -10.99 7.20 7.99
C CYS A 456 -10.49 8.29 8.96
N PHE A 457 -11.33 8.74 9.89
CA PHE A 457 -10.92 9.72 10.91
C PHE A 457 -9.86 9.13 11.85
N VAL A 458 -10.06 7.90 12.34
CA VAL A 458 -9.07 7.22 13.20
C VAL A 458 -7.75 7.02 12.47
N GLY A 459 -7.78 6.52 11.22
CA GLY A 459 -6.58 6.34 10.41
C GLY A 459 -5.86 7.67 10.15
N ALA A 460 -6.61 8.73 9.85
CA ALA A 460 -6.05 10.07 9.62
C ALA A 460 -5.30 10.63 10.83
N LEU A 461 -5.79 10.35 12.05
CA LEU A 461 -5.11 10.73 13.29
C LEU A 461 -3.77 9.98 13.49
N VAL A 462 -3.64 8.78 12.95
CA VAL A 462 -2.47 7.91 13.12
C VAL A 462 -1.39 8.17 12.07
N ILE A 463 -1.78 8.47 10.83
CA ILE A 463 -0.85 8.56 9.69
C ILE A 463 0.23 9.62 9.93
N ALA A 464 -0.15 10.84 10.32
CA ALA A 464 0.82 11.93 10.50
C ALA A 464 1.86 11.64 11.59
N PRO A 465 1.48 11.23 12.82
CA PRO A 465 2.46 10.88 13.85
C PRO A 465 3.37 9.71 13.46
N VAL A 466 2.83 8.70 12.79
CA VAL A 466 3.63 7.54 12.35
C VAL A 466 4.62 7.95 11.27
N LEU A 467 4.19 8.74 10.28
CA LEU A 467 5.09 9.28 9.24
C LEU A 467 6.22 10.10 9.85
N GLU A 468 5.91 10.97 10.80
CA GLU A 468 6.87 11.81 11.51
C GLU A 468 7.92 10.97 12.25
N ILE A 469 7.46 9.99 13.03
CA ILE A 469 8.34 9.09 13.78
C ILE A 469 9.25 8.29 12.83
N LEU A 470 8.69 7.75 11.75
CA LEU A 470 9.45 6.96 10.78
C LEU A 470 10.46 7.82 10.02
N TYR A 471 10.11 9.07 9.69
CA TYR A 471 11.02 10.00 9.05
C TYR A 471 12.22 10.33 9.94
N HIS A 472 11.98 10.70 11.21
CA HIS A 472 13.05 11.03 12.14
C HIS A 472 13.92 9.83 12.53
N ALA A 473 13.36 8.62 12.54
CA ALA A 473 14.09 7.40 12.87
C ALA A 473 14.93 6.87 11.71
N TYR A 474 14.35 6.77 10.53
CA TYR A 474 14.96 6.09 9.38
C TYR A 474 15.31 7.03 8.23
N GLY A 475 14.62 8.17 8.11
CA GLY A 475 14.65 8.98 6.89
C GLY A 475 14.00 8.30 5.71
N PHE A 476 13.90 9.03 4.60
CA PHE A 476 13.45 8.48 3.32
C PHE A 476 14.57 8.55 2.30
N THR A 477 14.55 7.71 1.30
CA THR A 477 15.55 7.78 0.24
C THR A 477 15.57 9.15 -0.44
N GLY A 478 16.68 9.87 -0.34
CA GLY A 478 16.84 11.23 -0.88
C GLY A 478 16.41 12.34 0.08
N ALA A 479 15.89 12.01 1.27
CA ALA A 479 15.53 12.98 2.29
C ALA A 479 15.86 12.42 3.68
N LEU A 480 17.00 12.82 4.21
CA LEU A 480 17.46 12.43 5.55
C LEU A 480 17.22 13.59 6.52
N PRO A 481 16.63 13.36 7.69
CA PRO A 481 16.39 14.40 8.67
C PRO A 481 17.69 14.93 9.29
N ARG A 482 18.77 14.16 9.24
CA ARG A 482 20.09 14.52 9.76
C ARG A 482 21.20 14.11 8.80
N PRO A 483 22.29 14.91 8.68
CA PRO A 483 23.40 14.64 7.76
C PRO A 483 24.24 13.40 8.11
N ASP A 484 24.24 13.01 9.38
CA ASP A 484 25.01 11.90 9.94
C ASP A 484 24.31 10.53 9.83
N MET A 485 23.10 10.51 9.34
CA MET A 485 22.35 9.25 9.16
C MET A 485 22.93 8.37 8.07
N ASP A 486 22.89 7.06 8.31
CA ASP A 486 23.22 6.06 7.29
C ASP A 486 22.13 5.99 6.21
N PRO A 487 22.41 6.42 4.96
CA PRO A 487 21.41 6.38 3.88
C PRO A 487 20.95 4.96 3.52
N SER A 488 21.68 3.92 3.95
CA SER A 488 21.31 2.53 3.68
C SER A 488 20.12 2.07 4.49
N GLN A 489 19.87 2.71 5.63
CA GLN A 489 18.74 2.44 6.53
C GLN A 489 17.45 3.19 6.14
N ALA A 490 17.56 4.14 5.20
CA ALA A 490 16.43 4.95 4.77
C ALA A 490 15.33 4.11 4.14
N LEU A 491 14.07 4.43 4.48
CA LEU A 491 12.92 3.80 3.86
C LEU A 491 12.82 4.18 2.38
N SER A 492 12.59 3.21 1.53
CA SER A 492 12.70 3.36 0.06
C SER A 492 11.66 4.31 -0.55
N ALA A 493 10.47 4.42 0.04
CA ALA A 493 9.32 5.22 -0.41
C ALA A 493 9.13 5.21 -1.95
N PRO A 494 9.01 4.04 -2.60
CA PRO A 494 9.14 3.92 -4.05
C PRO A 494 8.06 4.67 -4.82
N GLN A 495 6.83 4.64 -4.35
CA GLN A 495 5.71 5.31 -5.01
C GLN A 495 5.80 6.83 -4.86
N ALA A 496 6.14 7.32 -3.67
CA ALA A 496 6.33 8.75 -3.43
C ALA A 496 7.47 9.33 -4.28
N THR A 497 8.57 8.57 -4.41
CA THR A 497 9.66 8.95 -5.31
C THR A 497 9.18 9.08 -6.76
N LEU A 498 8.39 8.10 -7.24
CA LEU A 498 7.85 8.12 -8.60
C LEU A 498 6.96 9.34 -8.83
N MET A 499 6.01 9.59 -7.93
CA MET A 499 5.08 10.72 -8.04
C MET A 499 5.80 12.07 -8.00
N THR A 500 6.77 12.20 -7.09
CA THR A 500 7.62 13.40 -6.99
C THR A 500 8.43 13.61 -8.25
N THR A 501 9.06 12.56 -8.78
CA THR A 501 9.85 12.60 -10.00
C THR A 501 9.03 13.06 -11.19
N ILE A 502 7.82 12.54 -11.37
CA ILE A 502 6.93 12.93 -12.46
C ILE A 502 6.54 14.41 -12.33
N SER A 503 6.13 14.84 -11.15
CA SER A 503 5.72 16.23 -10.92
C SER A 503 6.88 17.18 -11.11
N GLN A 504 8.05 16.91 -10.56
CA GLN A 504 9.27 17.69 -10.79
C GLN A 504 9.66 17.76 -12.27
N GLY A 505 9.49 16.66 -12.99
CA GLY A 505 9.75 16.61 -14.42
C GLY A 505 8.90 17.57 -15.24
N ILE A 506 7.66 17.75 -14.86
CA ILE A 506 6.74 18.64 -15.53
C ILE A 506 7.10 20.12 -15.24
N PHE A 507 7.52 20.45 -14.01
CA PHE A 507 7.73 21.83 -13.59
C PHE A 507 9.18 22.33 -13.77
N SER A 508 10.20 21.49 -13.49
CA SER A 508 11.59 21.97 -13.39
C SER A 508 12.49 21.59 -14.57
N ASN A 509 12.05 20.68 -15.41
CA ASN A 509 12.82 20.17 -16.57
C ASN A 509 14.25 19.64 -16.24
N LYS A 510 14.51 19.28 -14.95
CA LYS A 510 15.84 18.89 -14.40
C LYS A 510 16.03 17.38 -14.27
N LEU A 511 15.18 16.57 -14.91
CA LEU A 511 15.24 15.12 -14.75
C LEU A 511 16.24 14.47 -15.71
N GLU A 512 16.83 13.36 -15.25
CA GLU A 512 17.58 12.41 -16.06
C GLU A 512 16.64 11.60 -16.97
N TRP A 513 16.02 12.29 -17.91
CA TRP A 513 15.04 11.72 -18.85
C TRP A 513 15.56 10.50 -19.58
N THR A 514 16.87 10.42 -19.85
CA THR A 514 17.49 9.31 -20.57
C THR A 514 17.18 7.97 -19.92
N TYR A 515 17.38 7.86 -18.60
CA TYR A 515 17.14 6.60 -17.89
C TYR A 515 15.65 6.32 -17.68
N ILE A 516 14.86 7.36 -17.45
CA ILE A 516 13.39 7.23 -17.33
C ILE A 516 12.81 6.75 -18.66
N LEU A 517 13.18 7.36 -19.78
CA LEU A 517 12.71 6.95 -21.11
C LEU A 517 13.22 5.57 -21.50
N THR A 518 14.43 5.19 -21.11
CA THR A 518 14.93 3.81 -21.25
C THR A 518 14.02 2.85 -20.50
N GLY A 519 13.60 3.20 -19.29
CA GLY A 519 12.64 2.41 -18.51
C GLY A 519 11.26 2.33 -19.14
N VAL A 520 10.76 3.43 -19.71
CA VAL A 520 9.51 3.45 -20.49
C VAL A 520 9.61 2.51 -21.69
N GLY A 521 10.72 2.54 -22.43
CA GLY A 521 10.97 1.64 -23.56
C GLY A 521 11.02 0.17 -23.13
N LEU A 522 11.75 -0.13 -22.04
CA LEU A 522 11.79 -1.47 -21.46
C LEU A 522 10.39 -1.94 -21.04
N GLY A 523 9.65 -1.10 -20.35
CA GLY A 523 8.28 -1.40 -19.93
C GLY A 523 7.34 -1.65 -21.10
N ALA A 524 7.45 -0.88 -22.18
CA ALA A 524 6.68 -1.08 -23.40
C ALA A 524 6.97 -2.46 -24.04
N VAL A 525 8.23 -2.85 -24.13
CA VAL A 525 8.63 -4.20 -24.61
C VAL A 525 8.06 -5.30 -23.71
N LEU A 526 8.16 -5.14 -22.39
CA LEU A 526 7.61 -6.10 -21.44
C LEU A 526 6.07 -6.20 -21.53
N ILE A 527 5.36 -5.10 -21.78
CA ILE A 527 3.91 -5.07 -22.02
C ILE A 527 3.56 -5.89 -23.28
N ILE A 528 4.32 -5.75 -24.33
CA ILE A 528 4.14 -6.54 -25.55
C ILE A 528 4.35 -8.03 -25.26
N ILE A 529 5.39 -8.37 -24.52
CA ILE A 529 5.70 -9.75 -24.11
C ILE A 529 4.55 -10.30 -23.24
N ASP A 530 4.07 -9.55 -22.25
CA ASP A 530 2.93 -9.96 -21.39
C ASP A 530 1.67 -10.22 -22.21
N SER A 531 1.36 -9.32 -23.15
CA SER A 531 0.20 -9.44 -24.03
C SER A 531 0.30 -10.69 -24.92
N PHE A 532 1.49 -10.98 -25.42
CA PHE A 532 1.76 -12.16 -26.23
C PHE A 532 1.67 -13.46 -25.39
N LEU A 533 2.24 -13.49 -24.19
CA LEU A 533 2.16 -14.61 -23.28
C LEU A 533 0.70 -14.93 -22.89
N LYS A 534 -0.08 -13.92 -22.57
CA LYS A 534 -1.51 -14.08 -22.25
C LYS A 534 -2.30 -14.64 -23.42
N LYS A 535 -1.99 -14.18 -24.64
CA LYS A 535 -2.66 -14.68 -25.86
C LYS A 535 -2.30 -16.13 -26.17
N MET A 536 -1.00 -16.50 -26.10
CA MET A 536 -0.52 -17.86 -26.38
C MET A 536 -0.98 -18.88 -25.34
N SER A 537 -1.06 -18.50 -24.08
CA SER A 537 -1.36 -19.39 -22.97
C SER A 537 -2.84 -19.41 -22.57
N ASN A 538 -3.73 -18.78 -23.33
CA ASN A 538 -5.14 -18.55 -22.92
C ASN A 538 -5.26 -17.94 -21.50
N LYS A 539 -4.42 -16.96 -21.20
CA LYS A 539 -4.29 -16.27 -19.91
C LYS A 539 -3.74 -17.13 -18.75
N ALA A 540 -3.18 -18.32 -19.03
CA ALA A 540 -2.56 -19.15 -18.00
C ALA A 540 -1.23 -18.55 -17.49
N PHE A 541 -0.50 -17.83 -18.34
CA PHE A 541 0.73 -17.12 -17.97
C PHE A 541 0.56 -15.63 -18.15
N ALA A 542 1.09 -14.88 -17.19
CA ALA A 542 1.13 -13.41 -17.20
C ALA A 542 2.49 -12.91 -16.68
N LEU A 543 2.92 -11.77 -17.16
CA LEU A 543 4.09 -11.05 -16.67
C LEU A 543 3.66 -9.67 -16.18
N PRO A 544 3.38 -9.50 -14.88
CA PRO A 544 3.03 -8.19 -14.32
C PRO A 544 4.20 -7.22 -14.44
N VAL A 545 4.16 -6.35 -15.44
CA VAL A 545 5.26 -5.43 -15.77
C VAL A 545 5.54 -4.45 -14.62
N LEU A 546 4.49 -4.06 -13.88
CA LEU A 546 4.63 -3.26 -12.66
C LEU A 546 5.56 -3.94 -11.63
N ALA A 547 5.39 -5.24 -11.42
CA ALA A 547 6.23 -6.01 -10.49
C ALA A 547 7.68 -6.15 -10.99
N VAL A 548 7.90 -6.23 -12.30
CA VAL A 548 9.25 -6.16 -12.88
C VAL A 548 9.89 -4.81 -12.57
N GLY A 549 9.17 -3.71 -12.78
CA GLY A 549 9.65 -2.36 -12.48
C GLY A 549 9.98 -2.17 -11.00
N ILE A 550 9.16 -2.69 -10.10
CA ILE A 550 9.43 -2.70 -8.64
C ILE A 550 10.70 -3.50 -8.34
N GLY A 551 10.90 -4.66 -8.98
CA GLY A 551 12.11 -5.46 -8.84
C GLY A 551 13.40 -4.73 -9.29
N ILE A 552 13.31 -3.85 -10.29
CA ILE A 552 14.42 -2.97 -10.70
C ILE A 552 14.66 -1.85 -9.70
N TYR A 553 13.58 -1.26 -9.20
CA TYR A 553 13.60 -0.07 -8.36
C TYR A 553 14.00 -0.34 -6.91
N LEU A 554 13.51 -1.43 -6.30
CA LEU A 554 13.80 -1.75 -4.92
C LEU A 554 15.21 -2.33 -4.75
N PRO A 555 15.83 -2.12 -3.56
CA PRO A 555 17.06 -2.83 -3.20
C PRO A 555 16.85 -4.36 -3.29
N PRO A 556 17.83 -5.10 -3.77
CA PRO A 556 17.67 -6.55 -3.97
C PRO A 556 17.47 -7.32 -2.67
N SER A 557 17.96 -6.82 -1.54
CA SER A 557 17.70 -7.39 -0.20
C SER A 557 16.20 -7.35 0.19
N ILE A 558 15.45 -6.40 -0.35
CA ILE A 558 14.00 -6.32 -0.16
C ILE A 558 13.27 -7.28 -1.12
N ASN A 559 13.73 -7.39 -2.36
CA ASN A 559 13.07 -8.21 -3.37
C ASN A 559 13.16 -9.71 -3.04
N MET A 560 14.31 -10.20 -2.58
CA MET A 560 14.56 -11.64 -2.43
C MET A 560 13.63 -12.34 -1.42
N PRO A 561 13.34 -11.82 -0.22
CA PRO A 561 12.36 -12.43 0.68
C PRO A 561 10.96 -12.50 0.07
N VAL A 562 10.55 -11.48 -0.71
CA VAL A 562 9.27 -11.47 -1.43
C VAL A 562 9.24 -12.59 -2.48
N VAL A 563 10.30 -12.76 -3.25
CA VAL A 563 10.43 -13.84 -4.24
C VAL A 563 10.35 -15.20 -3.55
N ILE A 564 11.05 -15.39 -2.44
CA ILE A 564 11.02 -16.65 -1.67
C ILE A 564 9.61 -16.92 -1.13
N GLY A 565 8.92 -15.91 -0.59
CA GLY A 565 7.54 -16.03 -0.13
C GLY A 565 6.58 -16.46 -1.24
N ALA A 566 6.73 -15.90 -2.43
CA ALA A 566 5.94 -16.27 -3.60
C ALA A 566 6.19 -17.71 -4.07
N PHE A 567 7.45 -18.15 -4.08
CA PHE A 567 7.81 -19.54 -4.35
C PHE A 567 7.26 -20.50 -3.29
N LEU A 568 7.33 -20.11 -2.03
CA LEU A 568 6.75 -20.87 -0.91
C LEU A 568 5.25 -21.07 -1.10
N ALA A 569 4.52 -20.02 -1.45
CA ALA A 569 3.08 -20.08 -1.74
C ALA A 569 2.78 -21.10 -2.85
N TRP A 570 3.56 -21.05 -3.93
CA TRP A 570 3.40 -21.97 -5.06
C TRP A 570 3.66 -23.43 -4.66
N LEU A 571 4.75 -23.68 -3.92
CA LEU A 571 5.12 -25.04 -3.46
C LEU A 571 4.03 -25.62 -2.55
N ILE A 572 3.58 -24.83 -1.57
CA ILE A 572 2.53 -25.23 -0.64
C ILE A 572 1.22 -25.50 -1.39
N ASN A 573 0.78 -24.58 -2.23
CA ASN A 573 -0.46 -24.73 -2.99
C ASN A 573 -0.42 -25.97 -3.89
N ARG A 574 0.69 -26.21 -4.58
CA ARG A 574 0.88 -27.41 -5.40
C ARG A 574 0.78 -28.69 -4.57
N HIS A 575 1.37 -28.69 -3.36
CA HIS A 575 1.36 -29.83 -2.47
C HIS A 575 -0.04 -30.09 -1.88
N ILE A 576 -0.76 -29.03 -1.45
CA ILE A 576 -2.12 -29.11 -0.91
C ILE A 576 -3.11 -29.57 -2.00
N THR A 577 -3.01 -29.04 -3.21
CA THR A 577 -3.88 -29.44 -4.34
C THR A 577 -3.70 -30.93 -4.69
N LYS A 578 -2.47 -31.42 -4.68
CA LYS A 578 -2.21 -32.87 -4.87
C LYS A 578 -2.79 -33.71 -3.73
N TYR A 579 -2.70 -33.23 -2.51
CA TYR A 579 -3.32 -33.90 -1.35
C TYR A 579 -4.84 -33.92 -1.46
N ALA A 580 -5.48 -32.79 -1.80
CA ALA A 580 -6.92 -32.70 -2.02
C ALA A 580 -7.44 -33.71 -3.06
N ALA A 581 -6.70 -33.82 -4.18
CA ALA A 581 -7.03 -34.76 -5.24
C ALA A 581 -6.94 -36.24 -4.81
N ARG A 582 -6.05 -36.56 -3.86
CA ARG A 582 -5.85 -37.91 -3.33
C ARG A 582 -6.79 -38.29 -2.18
N SER A 583 -7.05 -37.31 -1.29
CA SER A 583 -7.86 -37.51 -0.08
C SER A 583 -9.35 -37.36 -0.31
N GLY A 584 -9.76 -36.68 -1.39
CA GLY A 584 -11.16 -36.30 -1.63
C GLY A 584 -11.66 -35.16 -0.77
N ASP A 585 -10.80 -34.56 0.09
CA ASP A 585 -11.15 -33.42 0.93
C ASP A 585 -11.21 -32.14 0.08
N LYS A 586 -12.43 -31.68 -0.21
CA LYS A 586 -12.70 -30.50 -1.04
C LYS A 586 -12.37 -29.17 -0.33
N ASP A 587 -12.35 -29.16 0.99
CA ASP A 587 -12.19 -27.93 1.78
C ASP A 587 -10.74 -27.66 2.21
N VAL A 588 -9.84 -28.61 2.03
CA VAL A 588 -8.43 -28.46 2.44
C VAL A 588 -7.73 -27.27 1.76
N ASN A 589 -8.05 -26.99 0.50
CA ASN A 589 -7.49 -25.83 -0.21
C ASN A 589 -7.92 -24.50 0.45
N LYS A 590 -9.21 -24.35 0.77
CA LYS A 590 -9.74 -23.15 1.45
C LYS A 590 -9.13 -22.98 2.84
N ARG A 591 -9.01 -24.09 3.62
CA ARG A 591 -8.38 -24.03 4.94
C ARG A 591 -6.90 -23.65 4.87
N ALA A 592 -6.16 -24.20 3.92
CA ALA A 592 -4.75 -23.87 3.72
C ALA A 592 -4.54 -22.42 3.29
N GLU A 593 -5.36 -21.91 2.37
CA GLU A 593 -5.35 -20.51 1.95
C GLU A 593 -5.63 -19.59 3.13
N ARG A 594 -6.65 -19.89 3.95
CA ARG A 594 -6.97 -19.13 5.16
C ARG A 594 -5.80 -19.12 6.15
N PHE A 595 -5.21 -20.26 6.49
CA PHE A 595 -4.08 -20.33 7.41
C PHE A 595 -2.87 -19.57 6.88
N GLY A 596 -2.55 -19.72 5.60
CA GLY A 596 -1.44 -19.01 4.96
C GLY A 596 -1.63 -17.50 4.98
N THR A 597 -2.81 -17.02 4.60
CA THR A 597 -3.14 -15.59 4.57
C THR A 597 -3.07 -14.97 5.97
N LEU A 598 -3.64 -15.62 6.99
CA LEU A 598 -3.67 -15.09 8.35
C LEU A 598 -2.28 -15.11 9.00
N PHE A 599 -1.49 -16.16 8.78
CA PHE A 599 -0.12 -16.23 9.29
C PHE A 599 0.78 -15.20 8.59
N ALA A 600 0.66 -15.04 7.25
CA ALA A 600 1.36 -14.00 6.49
C ALA A 600 1.00 -12.59 7.00
N ALA A 601 -0.27 -12.31 7.22
CA ALA A 601 -0.71 -11.05 7.81
C ALA A 601 -0.10 -10.84 9.21
N GLY A 602 -0.03 -11.88 10.02
CA GLY A 602 0.65 -11.85 11.32
C GLY A 602 2.12 -11.45 11.18
N LEU A 603 2.88 -12.09 10.29
CA LEU A 603 4.29 -11.76 10.04
C LEU A 603 4.46 -10.29 9.62
N ILE A 604 3.62 -9.81 8.72
CA ILE A 604 3.65 -8.41 8.24
C ILE A 604 3.38 -7.44 9.39
N VAL A 605 2.28 -7.66 10.11
CA VAL A 605 1.88 -6.79 11.21
C VAL A 605 2.93 -6.78 12.32
N GLY A 606 3.45 -7.95 12.71
CA GLY A 606 4.41 -8.08 13.80
C GLY A 606 5.72 -7.34 13.51
N GLU A 607 6.35 -7.60 12.37
CA GLU A 607 7.60 -6.91 12.00
C GLU A 607 7.38 -5.41 11.81
N SER A 608 6.28 -5.02 11.14
CA SER A 608 5.99 -3.62 10.86
C SER A 608 5.67 -2.83 12.13
N LEU A 609 4.89 -3.37 13.05
CA LEU A 609 4.63 -2.73 14.34
C LEU A 609 5.90 -2.62 15.19
N MET A 610 6.75 -3.65 15.20
CA MET A 610 8.04 -3.57 15.87
C MET A 610 8.92 -2.49 15.23
N GLY A 611 8.91 -2.36 13.91
CA GLY A 611 9.58 -1.27 13.19
C GLY A 611 9.13 0.12 13.66
N VAL A 612 7.83 0.32 13.86
CA VAL A 612 7.27 1.57 14.40
C VAL A 612 7.66 1.79 15.87
N VAL A 613 7.62 0.75 16.70
CA VAL A 613 8.06 0.82 18.11
C VAL A 613 9.53 1.20 18.21
N LEU A 614 10.38 0.56 17.41
CA LEU A 614 11.83 0.88 17.36
C LEU A 614 12.07 2.29 16.85
N ALA A 615 11.30 2.73 15.84
CA ALA A 615 11.36 4.11 15.36
C ALA A 615 11.06 5.12 16.45
N PHE A 616 10.05 4.85 17.29
CA PHE A 616 9.74 5.70 18.45
C PHE A 616 10.91 5.75 19.45
N ILE A 617 11.52 4.60 19.75
CA ILE A 617 12.67 4.52 20.67
C ILE A 617 13.87 5.28 20.10
N ILE A 618 14.17 5.11 18.81
CA ILE A 618 15.27 5.81 18.12
C ILE A 618 15.01 7.32 18.12
N ALA A 619 13.82 7.76 17.74
CA ALA A 619 13.46 9.18 17.72
C ALA A 619 13.57 9.82 19.11
N ALA A 620 13.07 9.15 20.15
CA ALA A 620 13.20 9.61 21.54
C ALA A 620 14.66 9.69 22.01
N SER A 621 15.49 8.70 21.66
CA SER A 621 16.92 8.69 21.98
C SER A 621 17.64 9.87 21.31
N VAL A 622 17.46 10.03 20.01
CA VAL A 622 18.12 11.09 19.24
C VAL A 622 17.69 12.47 19.69
N THR A 623 16.41 12.69 19.97
CA THR A 623 15.89 13.96 20.48
C THR A 623 16.50 14.31 21.85
N SER A 624 16.86 13.28 22.64
CA SER A 624 17.53 13.44 23.93
C SER A 624 19.05 13.54 23.81
N GLY A 625 19.62 13.61 22.60
CA GLY A 625 21.07 13.64 22.35
C GLY A 625 21.77 12.28 22.44
N GLY A 626 21.00 11.18 22.40
CA GLY A 626 21.50 9.81 22.42
C GLY A 626 21.84 9.24 21.04
N SER A 627 22.15 7.94 21.00
CA SER A 627 22.53 7.21 19.79
C SER A 627 21.33 6.90 18.89
N GLU A 628 21.57 6.76 17.58
CA GLU A 628 20.62 6.22 16.59
C GLU A 628 20.34 4.72 16.76
N ALA A 629 21.13 4.04 17.55
CA ALA A 629 20.97 2.64 17.87
C ALA A 629 21.02 2.40 19.38
N PRO A 630 20.07 2.96 20.17
CA PRO A 630 20.16 2.99 21.63
C PRO A 630 20.09 1.60 22.27
N LEU A 631 19.56 0.61 21.58
CA LEU A 631 19.42 -0.77 22.05
C LEU A 631 20.50 -1.71 21.51
N ALA A 632 21.34 -1.26 20.58
CA ALA A 632 22.34 -2.11 19.94
C ALA A 632 23.40 -2.59 20.93
N LEU A 633 23.71 -3.87 20.91
CA LEU A 633 24.68 -4.50 21.80
C LEU A 633 26.14 -4.26 21.36
N ASN A 634 26.37 -3.77 20.12
CA ASN A 634 27.70 -3.42 19.56
C ASN A 634 28.78 -4.48 19.84
N LEU A 635 28.50 -5.74 19.50
CA LEU A 635 29.42 -6.86 19.72
C LEU A 635 30.54 -6.82 18.67
N GLU A 636 31.78 -6.86 19.13
CA GLU A 636 32.98 -6.87 18.26
C GLU A 636 33.06 -8.16 17.45
N ASN A 637 33.43 -8.04 16.18
CA ASN A 637 33.58 -9.18 15.22
C ASN A 637 32.33 -10.05 15.07
N TRP A 638 31.12 -9.45 15.23
CA TRP A 638 29.85 -10.18 15.22
C TRP A 638 29.19 -10.26 13.83
N ASP A 639 29.67 -9.55 12.82
CA ASP A 639 29.00 -9.39 11.52
C ASP A 639 28.70 -10.75 10.85
N THR A 640 29.69 -11.60 10.69
CA THR A 640 29.49 -12.94 10.09
C THR A 640 28.57 -13.83 10.93
N ILE A 641 28.67 -13.76 12.26
CA ILE A 641 27.80 -14.52 13.16
C ILE A 641 26.37 -14.00 13.04
N GLY A 642 26.19 -12.69 13.00
CA GLY A 642 24.90 -12.04 12.80
C GLY A 642 24.23 -12.44 11.47
N GLU A 643 24.98 -12.51 10.37
CA GLU A 643 24.49 -12.99 9.07
C GLU A 643 24.04 -14.46 9.12
N VAL A 644 24.86 -15.33 9.73
CA VAL A 644 24.52 -16.76 9.87
C VAL A 644 23.28 -16.94 10.75
N LEU A 645 23.18 -16.21 11.86
CA LEU A 645 22.01 -16.25 12.75
C LEU A 645 20.76 -15.75 12.02
N GLY A 646 20.86 -14.64 11.28
CA GLY A 646 19.78 -14.12 10.46
C GLY A 646 19.27 -15.15 9.44
N LEU A 647 20.17 -15.80 8.73
CA LEU A 647 19.83 -16.84 7.77
C LEU A 647 19.14 -18.04 8.43
N VAL A 648 19.68 -18.53 9.55
CA VAL A 648 19.11 -19.67 10.29
C VAL A 648 17.69 -19.34 10.78
N VAL A 649 17.49 -18.16 11.34
CA VAL A 649 16.16 -17.73 11.82
C VAL A 649 15.20 -17.52 10.65
N PHE A 650 15.66 -17.00 9.51
CA PHE A 650 14.83 -16.88 8.32
C PHE A 650 14.39 -18.25 7.78
N ILE A 651 15.29 -19.22 7.70
CA ILE A 651 14.95 -20.61 7.32
C ILE A 651 13.98 -21.24 8.31
N ALA A 652 14.17 -20.99 9.62
CA ALA A 652 13.21 -21.42 10.65
C ALA A 652 11.83 -20.78 10.42
N GLY A 653 11.77 -19.49 10.05
CA GLY A 653 10.54 -18.80 9.70
C GLY A 653 9.82 -19.43 8.51
N VAL A 654 10.53 -19.72 7.43
CA VAL A 654 10.00 -20.43 6.25
C VAL A 654 9.45 -21.80 6.65
N THR A 655 10.16 -22.54 7.51
CA THR A 655 9.75 -23.85 8.00
C THR A 655 8.49 -23.77 8.86
N ILE A 656 8.46 -22.86 9.82
CA ILE A 656 7.30 -22.63 10.69
C ILE A 656 6.07 -22.25 9.84
N PHE A 657 6.25 -21.34 8.88
CA PHE A 657 5.18 -20.95 7.97
C PHE A 657 4.61 -22.15 7.22
N THR A 658 5.48 -22.96 6.62
CA THR A 658 5.11 -24.19 5.89
C THR A 658 4.32 -25.15 6.77
N LEU A 659 4.83 -25.44 7.96
CA LEU A 659 4.18 -26.36 8.90
C LEU A 659 2.81 -25.85 9.35
N ARG A 660 2.66 -24.53 9.54
CA ARG A 660 1.38 -23.93 9.89
C ARG A 660 0.33 -24.13 8.81
N VAL A 661 0.65 -23.86 7.56
CA VAL A 661 -0.30 -24.03 6.44
C VAL A 661 -0.62 -25.52 6.22
N LEU A 662 0.38 -26.41 6.35
CA LEU A 662 0.17 -27.85 6.19
C LEU A 662 -0.73 -28.48 7.27
N ARG A 663 -0.99 -27.79 8.39
CA ARG A 663 -2.01 -28.22 9.36
C ARG A 663 -3.41 -28.35 8.78
N ALA A 664 -3.71 -27.62 7.70
CA ALA A 664 -4.97 -27.76 6.97
C ALA A 664 -5.32 -29.21 6.60
N LYS A 665 -4.34 -30.10 6.48
CA LYS A 665 -4.52 -31.54 6.23
C LYS A 665 -4.99 -32.34 7.45
N LYS A 666 -4.74 -31.83 8.67
CA LYS A 666 -5.04 -32.52 9.93
C LYS A 666 -6.34 -32.04 10.58
N SER A 667 -6.92 -30.97 10.06
CA SER A 667 -8.11 -30.34 10.64
C SER A 667 -9.42 -30.89 10.03
N ALA A 668 -9.37 -32.06 9.43
CA ALA A 668 -10.54 -32.77 8.88
C ALA A 668 -11.23 -33.61 9.93
#